data_7f1fd27945a06d90ee66969978c72c80
#
_entry.id   7f1fd27945a06d90ee66969978c72c80
#
_cell.length_a   1.000
_cell.length_b   1.000
_cell.length_c   1.000
_cell.angle_alpha   90.00
_cell.angle_beta   90.00
_cell.angle_gamma   90.00
#
_symmetry.space_group_name_H-M   'P 1'
#
loop_
_entity.id
_entity.type
_entity.pdbx_description
1 polymer ?
#
loop_
_entity_poly.entity_id
_entity_poly.type
_entity_poly.pdbx_seq_one_letter_code
_entity_poly.pdbx_strand_id
1 'polypeptide(L)'
;MSSMTKETSAETKETQEIQNASSANTSNEGWEVVNRVVYPVKDAEITMPLYVIPWHRSYLQRTVLDPRMNTRAIDINNLNLTDFKKLLADTSSHLPNVETQGVCAVISRNSLRVDSGKHVSLCTFFNAFPASYWQHWTRVKTVKFTARVEGEGELQLMRSTGRGLTYPVQKFEFDSANQTNQPAQVISYEIPMTGLADGGYFWFDAKASDSSCFTVSDAEWSVPCANKVQFSSVTSTDSKQQQSNSTFSIAITTFNRPSYCHNQLKAIAENTALRARLDTIYCTDQGTDLVKNQPGFNETSANLGNQLTYIQQANLGGSGGFSRGMFETLKAGKSSYTMLLDDDAISETECILRALQFADYTIKPAIIGGGMLHLDNRTVLYTQGERFTRNNVWMKPSQNLDYNHDFAAITLQDCPERHQRIDTDYNGWWMSLIPTAIMKEIGLSLPVFIKFDDTEYSIRALEHGYHTICLPGVAVWHQAWHDKDPSRTWEEYFFQRNRWICGLLHCTKPSLRFAIEMLRSDLASGLKLAYSAMHLHHMGLQDILRGPQYIVDSMPQKLGEVRKARQSFSDTQPISDESIISEVSREHVSPFTAHDAKALRKAQKHATIKALLAHEKHKKNATSAKNPRPEVAIPAQDVSWPSFVGVNTAIVTAPDGTTLNLFQRDSKLFRKLLRTDVFLALKMLRRWKKLSKAYRAYDMASVESWDKIFSSTNNK
;
A
#
# COMPACT_ATOMS: atom_id res chain seq x y z
N MET A 1 -13.27 49.53 28.15
CA MET A 1 -13.26 49.72 26.70
C MET A 1 -11.87 50.13 26.24
N SER A 2 -10.89 49.24 26.28
CA SER A 2 -9.54 49.46 25.73
C SER A 2 -8.71 48.17 25.61
N SER A 3 -9.33 47.03 25.33
CA SER A 3 -8.59 45.76 25.09
C SER A 3 -9.09 44.97 23.87
N MET A 4 -10.08 45.46 23.13
CA MET A 4 -10.66 44.77 21.97
C MET A 4 -10.15 45.28 20.59
N THR A 5 -9.26 46.27 20.56
CA THR A 5 -8.76 46.85 19.29
C THR A 5 -7.34 46.43 18.89
N LYS A 6 -6.69 45.54 19.63
CA LYS A 6 -5.35 45.03 19.27
C LYS A 6 -5.33 43.62 18.65
N GLU A 7 -6.36 42.80 18.82
CA GLU A 7 -6.42 41.48 18.21
C GLU A 7 -6.85 41.51 16.73
N THR A 8 -7.72 42.44 16.34
CA THR A 8 -8.17 42.61 14.94
C THR A 8 -7.09 43.11 13.98
N SER A 9 -6.01 43.71 14.48
CA SER A 9 -4.92 44.20 13.62
C SER A 9 -3.82 43.13 13.35
N ALA A 10 -3.76 42.10 14.16
CA ALA A 10 -2.83 40.97 13.96
C ALA A 10 -3.39 39.97 12.95
N GLU A 11 -4.65 39.59 13.05
CA GLU A 11 -5.30 38.70 12.08
C GLU A 11 -5.37 39.29 10.67
N THR A 12 -5.52 40.62 10.53
CA THR A 12 -5.53 41.29 9.21
C THR A 12 -4.14 41.34 8.58
N LYS A 13 -3.07 41.38 9.38
CA LYS A 13 -1.69 41.30 8.87
C LYS A 13 -1.30 39.90 8.46
N GLU A 14 -1.68 38.87 9.21
CA GLU A 14 -1.43 37.48 8.89
C GLU A 14 -2.18 37.06 7.60
N THR A 15 -3.43 37.52 7.43
CA THR A 15 -4.21 37.27 6.20
C THR A 15 -3.65 38.03 4.98
N GLN A 16 -3.02 39.20 5.15
CA GLN A 16 -2.34 39.90 4.08
C GLN A 16 -0.95 39.34 3.75
N GLU A 17 -0.23 38.79 4.73
CA GLU A 17 1.02 38.04 4.46
C GLU A 17 0.77 36.74 3.75
N ILE A 18 -0.33 36.02 4.05
CA ILE A 18 -0.74 34.80 3.32
C ILE A 18 -1.19 35.14 1.89
N GLN A 19 -1.85 36.27 1.67
CA GLN A 19 -2.20 36.73 0.31
C GLN A 19 -0.99 37.24 -0.50
N ASN A 20 0.02 37.83 0.14
CA ASN A 20 1.25 38.25 -0.53
C ASN A 20 2.22 37.10 -0.80
N ALA A 21 2.17 36.00 -0.04
CA ALA A 21 2.93 34.75 -0.36
C ALA A 21 2.40 34.02 -1.61
N SER A 22 1.13 34.28 -1.99
CA SER A 22 0.56 33.70 -3.23
C SER A 22 0.90 34.50 -4.49
N SER A 23 1.46 35.70 -4.38
CA SER A 23 1.77 36.60 -5.52
C SER A 23 3.26 36.67 -5.91
N ALA A 24 4.13 35.88 -5.27
CA ALA A 24 5.51 35.70 -5.70
C ALA A 24 5.66 34.51 -6.69
N ASN A 25 4.66 34.26 -7.53
CA ASN A 25 4.82 33.53 -8.78
C ASN A 25 5.55 34.44 -9.80
N THR A 26 6.87 34.56 -9.65
CA THR A 26 7.70 34.85 -10.81
C THR A 26 7.48 33.71 -11.79
N SER A 27 6.77 33.99 -12.87
CA SER A 27 6.41 33.12 -13.96
C SER A 27 7.62 32.27 -14.37
N ASN A 28 7.65 31.03 -13.96
CA ASN A 28 8.49 29.98 -14.55
C ASN A 28 7.87 29.63 -15.91
N GLU A 29 7.84 30.62 -16.83
CA GLU A 29 7.28 30.42 -18.15
C GLU A 29 7.89 29.18 -18.78
N GLY A 30 7.06 28.16 -18.98
CA GLY A 30 7.44 26.88 -19.59
C GLY A 30 7.80 25.73 -18.65
N TRP A 31 7.82 25.90 -17.33
CA TRP A 31 8.13 24.84 -16.35
C TRP A 31 7.00 24.61 -15.35
N GLU A 32 6.69 23.35 -15.02
CA GLU A 32 5.72 22.96 -14.02
C GLU A 32 6.39 22.20 -12.88
N VAL A 33 6.09 22.60 -11.63
CA VAL A 33 6.57 21.92 -10.42
C VAL A 33 5.86 20.56 -10.30
N VAL A 34 6.65 19.50 -10.26
CA VAL A 34 6.12 18.13 -10.21
C VAL A 34 6.49 17.36 -8.95
N ASN A 35 7.46 17.86 -8.19
CA ASN A 35 7.85 17.26 -6.92
C ASN A 35 8.45 18.34 -6.02
N ARG A 36 7.75 18.72 -4.97
CA ARG A 36 8.26 19.60 -3.92
C ARG A 36 9.04 18.75 -2.91
N VAL A 37 10.14 19.30 -2.42
CA VAL A 37 10.85 18.77 -1.27
C VAL A 37 10.11 19.24 -0.02
N VAL A 38 9.66 18.28 0.78
CA VAL A 38 8.81 18.55 1.94
C VAL A 38 9.36 17.88 3.19
N TYR A 39 9.00 18.40 4.36
CA TYR A 39 9.44 17.90 5.65
C TYR A 39 8.23 17.60 6.55
N PRO A 40 8.36 16.67 7.51
CA PRO A 40 7.25 16.32 8.39
C PRO A 40 7.01 17.45 9.39
N VAL A 41 5.73 17.87 9.51
CA VAL A 41 5.31 18.86 10.52
C VAL A 41 4.77 18.17 11.77
N LYS A 42 4.17 16.97 11.58
CA LYS A 42 3.67 16.12 12.67
C LYS A 42 4.48 14.83 12.72
N ASP A 43 4.66 14.30 13.91
CA ASP A 43 5.40 13.03 14.14
C ASP A 43 6.81 13.04 13.50
N ALA A 44 7.46 14.19 13.49
CA ALA A 44 8.77 14.39 12.87
C ALA A 44 9.83 13.47 13.48
N GLU A 45 9.81 13.27 14.80
CA GLU A 45 10.72 12.41 15.54
C GLU A 45 10.69 10.95 15.05
N ILE A 46 9.55 10.49 14.51
CA ILE A 46 9.37 9.12 14.03
C ILE A 46 9.59 9.03 12.52
N THR A 47 9.10 10.01 11.75
CA THR A 47 9.04 9.92 10.28
C THR A 47 10.23 10.58 9.56
N MET A 48 11.08 11.29 10.27
CA MET A 48 12.22 12.04 9.69
C MET A 48 13.07 11.22 8.71
N PRO A 49 13.39 9.92 8.97
CA PRO A 49 14.19 9.11 8.04
C PRO A 49 13.61 8.96 6.64
N LEU A 50 12.30 9.19 6.47
CA LEU A 50 11.65 9.19 5.15
C LEU A 50 11.87 10.50 4.36
N TYR A 51 12.32 11.58 5.02
CA TYR A 51 12.42 12.92 4.45
C TYR A 51 13.85 13.46 4.41
N VAL A 52 14.64 13.24 5.45
CA VAL A 52 16.04 13.67 5.53
C VAL A 52 16.83 12.73 6.43
N ILE A 53 18.09 12.50 6.08
CA ILE A 53 19.02 11.69 6.87
C ILE A 53 20.32 12.45 7.12
N PRO A 54 21.04 12.19 8.21
CA PRO A 54 22.42 12.63 8.34
C PRO A 54 23.24 12.11 7.15
N TRP A 55 24.02 12.96 6.55
CA TRP A 55 24.87 12.54 5.45
C TRP A 55 25.88 11.50 5.90
N HIS A 56 26.04 10.46 5.12
CA HIS A 56 27.08 9.46 5.28
C HIS A 56 27.49 8.96 3.90
N ARG A 57 28.69 8.44 3.83
CA ARG A 57 29.14 7.77 2.61
C ARG A 57 28.40 6.43 2.48
N SER A 58 27.73 6.22 1.36
CA SER A 58 26.98 4.98 1.16
C SER A 58 27.87 3.74 1.32
N TYR A 59 27.31 2.66 1.83
CA TYR A 59 28.02 1.39 2.01
C TYR A 59 28.64 0.90 0.69
N LEU A 60 27.93 1.03 -0.41
CA LEU A 60 28.43 0.65 -1.74
C LEU A 60 29.66 1.48 -2.17
N GLN A 61 29.63 2.79 -1.95
CA GLN A 61 30.78 3.64 -2.24
C GLN A 61 31.98 3.29 -1.36
N ARG A 62 31.74 2.99 -0.06
CA ARG A 62 32.79 2.52 0.84
C ARG A 62 33.42 1.21 0.35
N THR A 63 32.58 0.26 -0.06
CA THR A 63 33.05 -1.06 -0.54
C THR A 63 33.80 -0.97 -1.87
N VAL A 64 33.36 -0.11 -2.79
CA VAL A 64 33.99 0.07 -4.10
C VAL A 64 35.29 0.89 -4.02
N LEU A 65 35.37 1.87 -3.08
CA LEU A 65 36.52 2.78 -2.98
C LEU A 65 37.56 2.33 -1.95
N ASP A 66 37.29 1.32 -1.11
CA ASP A 66 38.32 0.74 -0.24
C ASP A 66 38.82 -0.60 -0.84
N PRO A 67 40.01 -0.59 -1.50
CA PRO A 67 40.56 -1.80 -2.11
C PRO A 67 40.81 -2.94 -1.11
N ARG A 68 40.88 -2.62 0.20
CA ARG A 68 41.08 -3.62 1.27
C ARG A 68 39.82 -4.42 1.55
N MET A 69 38.63 -3.87 1.20
CA MET A 69 37.34 -4.55 1.30
C MET A 69 37.04 -5.39 0.05
N ASN A 70 37.88 -5.30 -1.01
CA ASN A 70 37.61 -5.87 -2.33
C ASN A 70 38.09 -7.32 -2.49
N THR A 71 38.25 -8.07 -1.43
CA THR A 71 38.91 -9.38 -1.57
C THR A 71 37.98 -10.55 -1.76
N ARG A 72 36.68 -10.40 -1.76
CA ARG A 72 35.76 -11.44 -2.25
C ARG A 72 34.43 -10.76 -2.58
N ALA A 73 33.98 -10.89 -3.81
CA ALA A 73 32.56 -10.74 -4.12
C ALA A 73 31.82 -11.62 -3.10
N ILE A 74 31.12 -10.99 -2.17
CA ILE A 74 30.29 -11.71 -1.20
C ILE A 74 29.21 -12.35 -2.06
N ASP A 75 29.30 -13.67 -2.25
CA ASP A 75 28.25 -14.43 -2.91
C ASP A 75 27.06 -14.46 -1.98
N ILE A 76 26.16 -13.50 -2.16
CA ILE A 76 24.93 -13.33 -1.37
C ILE A 76 24.10 -14.60 -1.38
N ASN A 77 24.22 -15.44 -2.41
CA ASN A 77 23.50 -16.69 -2.52
C ASN A 77 24.05 -17.80 -1.60
N ASN A 78 25.26 -17.64 -1.09
CA ASN A 78 25.93 -18.60 -0.22
C ASN A 78 26.17 -18.08 1.22
N LEU A 79 25.73 -16.84 1.53
CA LEU A 79 25.76 -16.34 2.91
C LEU A 79 24.78 -17.13 3.78
N ASN A 80 25.32 -17.86 4.75
CA ASN A 80 24.49 -18.41 5.81
C ASN A 80 24.04 -17.29 6.77
N LEU A 81 22.94 -17.51 7.50
CA LEU A 81 22.36 -16.53 8.41
C LEU A 81 23.34 -16.05 9.50
N THR A 82 24.32 -16.86 9.86
CA THR A 82 25.33 -16.55 10.89
C THR A 82 26.36 -15.57 10.33
N ASP A 83 26.79 -15.75 9.10
CA ASP A 83 27.72 -14.84 8.43
C ASP A 83 27.05 -13.52 8.11
N PHE A 84 25.78 -13.53 7.74
CA PHE A 84 24.97 -12.32 7.54
C PHE A 84 24.77 -11.55 8.86
N LYS A 85 24.46 -12.22 9.97
CA LYS A 85 24.37 -11.60 11.29
C LYS A 85 25.70 -11.02 11.78
N LYS A 86 26.81 -11.69 11.48
CA LYS A 86 28.14 -11.21 11.80
C LYS A 86 28.53 -10.00 10.95
N LEU A 87 28.17 -10.01 9.66
CA LEU A 87 28.33 -8.87 8.76
C LEU A 87 27.48 -7.68 9.23
N LEU A 88 26.23 -7.92 9.62
CA LEU A 88 25.35 -6.89 10.22
C LEU A 88 25.91 -6.37 11.56
N ALA A 89 26.46 -7.22 12.41
CA ALA A 89 27.07 -6.82 13.68
C ALA A 89 28.32 -6.00 13.45
N ASP A 90 29.17 -6.36 12.48
CA ASP A 90 30.36 -5.60 12.09
C ASP A 90 29.98 -4.28 11.37
N THR A 91 28.86 -4.22 10.68
CA THR A 91 28.34 -3.02 10.03
C THR A 91 27.44 -2.18 10.93
N SER A 92 26.79 -2.77 11.95
CA SER A 92 25.93 -2.04 12.88
C SER A 92 26.68 -1.00 13.71
N SER A 93 27.97 -1.20 13.98
CA SER A 93 28.83 -0.17 14.57
C SER A 93 29.12 1.00 13.62
N HIS A 94 28.73 0.89 12.35
CA HIS A 94 28.95 1.86 11.27
C HIS A 94 27.68 2.21 10.51
N LEU A 95 26.50 1.64 10.89
CA LEU A 95 25.23 2.11 10.37
C LEU A 95 25.02 3.54 10.84
N PRO A 96 24.61 4.45 9.96
CA PRO A 96 24.32 5.81 10.35
C PRO A 96 23.24 5.77 11.44
N ASN A 97 23.50 6.46 12.53
CA ASN A 97 22.43 6.80 13.44
C ASN A 97 21.52 7.75 12.67
N VAL A 98 20.31 7.31 12.35
CA VAL A 98 19.32 8.11 11.60
C VAL A 98 18.73 9.22 12.50
N GLU A 99 19.30 9.39 13.68
CA GLU A 99 18.98 10.45 14.62
C GLU A 99 19.39 11.81 14.02
N THR A 100 18.41 12.60 13.63
CA THR A 100 18.62 13.94 13.06
C THR A 100 18.70 15.03 14.13
N GLN A 101 18.47 14.68 15.41
CA GLN A 101 18.58 15.62 16.50
C GLN A 101 19.99 16.17 16.64
N GLY A 102 20.15 17.50 16.65
CA GLY A 102 21.45 18.16 16.67
C GLY A 102 22.22 18.09 15.34
N VAL A 103 21.55 17.67 14.25
CA VAL A 103 22.08 17.71 12.88
C VAL A 103 21.29 18.71 12.03
N CYS A 104 19.97 18.71 12.14
CA CYS A 104 19.12 19.64 11.44
C CYS A 104 17.80 19.84 12.20
N ALA A 105 17.09 20.92 11.83
CA ALA A 105 15.77 21.22 12.37
C ALA A 105 14.79 21.59 11.25
N VAL A 106 13.59 21.04 11.29
CA VAL A 106 12.47 21.42 10.42
C VAL A 106 11.95 22.77 10.88
N ILE A 107 12.05 23.79 10.04
CA ILE A 107 11.54 25.13 10.31
C ILE A 107 10.08 25.25 9.87
N SER A 108 9.77 24.68 8.71
CA SER A 108 8.40 24.58 8.18
C SER A 108 8.25 23.38 7.27
N ARG A 109 7.07 23.19 6.72
CA ARG A 109 6.78 22.12 5.75
C ARG A 109 7.75 22.10 4.56
N ASN A 110 8.29 23.22 4.16
CA ASN A 110 9.17 23.42 3.00
C ASN A 110 10.54 24.01 3.35
N SER A 111 10.93 24.06 4.63
CA SER A 111 12.18 24.66 5.07
C SER A 111 12.89 23.82 6.11
N LEU A 112 14.18 23.54 5.88
CA LEU A 112 15.08 22.79 6.74
C LEU A 112 16.31 23.64 7.05
N ARG A 113 16.66 23.74 8.34
CA ARG A 113 17.94 24.29 8.81
C ARG A 113 18.90 23.14 9.09
N VAL A 114 20.09 23.20 8.50
CA VAL A 114 21.23 22.33 8.84
C VAL A 114 22.07 23.06 9.88
N ASP A 115 22.38 22.40 10.99
CA ASP A 115 23.15 23.00 12.07
C ASP A 115 24.63 23.14 11.71
N SER A 116 25.33 24.08 12.36
CA SER A 116 26.73 24.41 12.11
C SER A 116 27.63 23.20 12.09
N GLY A 117 28.47 23.05 11.04
CA GLY A 117 29.37 21.92 10.82
C GLY A 117 28.66 20.60 10.46
N LYS A 118 27.34 20.60 10.31
CA LYS A 118 26.58 19.39 9.99
C LYS A 118 26.29 19.24 8.51
N HIS A 119 25.95 18.01 8.12
CA HIS A 119 25.72 17.62 6.75
C HIS A 119 24.53 16.65 6.68
N VAL A 120 23.58 16.90 5.78
CA VAL A 120 22.37 16.07 5.56
C VAL A 120 22.28 15.61 4.12
N SER A 121 21.57 14.52 3.89
CA SER A 121 21.21 14.02 2.56
C SER A 121 19.71 13.87 2.41
N LEU A 122 19.20 14.25 1.24
CA LEU A 122 17.81 14.03 0.84
C LEU A 122 17.65 12.80 -0.08
N CYS A 123 18.61 11.88 -0.07
CA CYS A 123 18.47 10.55 -0.67
C CYS A 123 17.51 9.68 0.18
N THR A 124 16.23 10.04 0.20
CA THR A 124 15.21 9.48 1.05
C THR A 124 13.95 9.11 0.27
N PHE A 125 13.07 8.34 0.87
CA PHE A 125 11.87 7.85 0.20
C PHE A 125 11.01 8.97 -0.39
N PHE A 126 10.75 10.04 0.38
CA PHE A 126 9.88 11.13 -0.08
C PHE A 126 10.61 12.20 -0.89
N ASN A 127 11.88 12.46 -0.68
CA ASN A 127 12.55 13.63 -1.25
C ASN A 127 13.52 13.34 -2.40
N ALA A 128 13.87 12.08 -2.65
CA ALA A 128 14.61 11.70 -3.85
C ALA A 128 13.66 11.72 -5.08
N PHE A 129 14.02 12.51 -6.10
CA PHE A 129 13.25 12.60 -7.34
C PHE A 129 13.43 11.32 -8.18
N PRO A 130 12.34 10.60 -8.56
CA PRO A 130 12.42 9.32 -9.24
C PRO A 130 12.70 9.48 -10.75
N ALA A 131 13.90 9.98 -11.08
CA ALA A 131 14.28 10.41 -12.42
C ALA A 131 14.14 9.31 -13.49
N SER A 132 14.44 8.05 -13.14
CA SER A 132 14.28 6.91 -14.06
C SER A 132 12.85 6.63 -14.46
N TYR A 133 11.88 6.87 -13.56
CA TYR A 133 10.45 6.74 -13.87
C TYR A 133 10.00 7.84 -14.83
N TRP A 134 10.40 9.07 -14.58
CA TRP A 134 10.11 10.20 -15.47
C TRP A 134 10.72 10.00 -16.85
N GLN A 135 11.98 9.52 -16.94
CA GLN A 135 12.61 9.23 -18.22
C GLN A 135 11.89 8.14 -19.01
N HIS A 136 11.44 7.08 -18.33
CA HIS A 136 10.87 5.90 -18.99
C HIS A 136 9.42 6.11 -19.43
N TRP A 137 8.60 6.71 -18.56
CA TRP A 137 7.15 6.76 -18.77
C TRP A 137 6.67 8.06 -19.38
N THR A 138 7.54 9.06 -19.53
CA THR A 138 7.18 10.38 -20.05
C THR A 138 8.06 10.81 -21.23
N ARG A 139 7.72 11.94 -21.86
CA ARG A 139 8.55 12.56 -22.88
C ARG A 139 9.59 13.52 -22.33
N VAL A 140 9.64 13.68 -21.02
CA VAL A 140 10.54 14.62 -20.34
C VAL A 140 12.00 14.18 -20.51
N LYS A 141 12.87 15.11 -20.91
CA LYS A 141 14.31 14.85 -21.12
C LYS A 141 15.21 15.66 -20.20
N THR A 142 14.65 16.68 -19.54
CA THR A 142 15.35 17.56 -18.63
C THR A 142 14.47 17.85 -17.43
N VAL A 143 15.03 17.87 -16.24
CA VAL A 143 14.40 18.30 -15.01
C VAL A 143 15.15 19.50 -14.44
N LYS A 144 14.42 20.47 -13.90
CA LYS A 144 15.00 21.65 -13.26
C LYS A 144 14.85 21.54 -11.76
N PHE A 145 15.93 21.70 -11.04
CA PHE A 145 15.95 21.89 -9.59
C PHE A 145 15.97 23.38 -9.28
N THR A 146 15.17 23.79 -8.32
CA THR A 146 15.13 25.17 -7.78
C THR A 146 15.09 25.11 -6.26
N ALA A 147 15.82 25.96 -5.57
CA ALA A 147 15.76 26.11 -4.12
C ALA A 147 16.15 27.51 -3.69
N ARG A 148 15.70 27.91 -2.51
CA ARG A 148 16.11 29.11 -1.81
C ARG A 148 17.04 28.72 -0.67
N VAL A 149 18.17 29.40 -0.53
CA VAL A 149 19.18 29.11 0.49
C VAL A 149 19.55 30.37 1.29
N GLU A 150 19.83 30.18 2.56
CA GLU A 150 20.29 31.21 3.50
C GLU A 150 21.40 30.70 4.40
N GLY A 151 22.40 31.51 4.69
CA GLY A 151 23.56 31.13 5.51
C GLY A 151 24.75 30.65 4.67
N GLU A 152 25.80 30.22 5.36
CA GLU A 152 27.04 29.74 4.74
C GLU A 152 27.05 28.20 4.67
N GLY A 153 27.42 27.68 3.50
CA GLY A 153 27.44 26.23 3.33
C GLY A 153 27.55 25.78 1.89
N GLU A 154 27.25 24.53 1.66
CA GLU A 154 27.30 23.90 0.36
C GLU A 154 25.97 23.16 0.07
N LEU A 155 25.50 23.26 -1.17
CA LEU A 155 24.44 22.41 -1.69
C LEU A 155 24.98 21.62 -2.89
N GLN A 156 24.91 20.28 -2.80
CA GLN A 156 25.43 19.38 -3.82
C GLN A 156 24.26 18.61 -4.46
N LEU A 157 23.99 18.85 -5.74
CA LEU A 157 23.06 17.99 -6.51
C LEU A 157 23.73 16.65 -6.80
N MET A 158 22.99 15.60 -6.57
CA MET A 158 23.46 14.22 -6.67
C MET A 158 22.58 13.40 -7.62
N ARG A 159 23.13 12.34 -8.17
CA ARG A 159 22.39 11.32 -8.91
C ARG A 159 22.82 9.92 -8.52
N SER A 160 21.92 8.96 -8.70
CA SER A 160 22.27 7.53 -8.63
C SER A 160 22.08 6.83 -9.97
N THR A 161 22.63 5.61 -10.04
CA THR A 161 22.32 4.61 -11.07
C THR A 161 21.35 3.58 -10.54
N GLY A 162 20.80 2.71 -11.38
CA GLY A 162 19.98 1.56 -10.97
C GLY A 162 20.71 0.55 -10.07
N ARG A 163 22.03 0.66 -9.93
CA ARG A 163 22.84 -0.13 -9.01
C ARG A 163 23.12 0.57 -7.67
N GLY A 164 22.53 1.74 -7.44
CA GLY A 164 22.76 2.52 -6.22
C GLY A 164 24.11 3.25 -6.15
N LEU A 165 24.90 3.25 -7.22
CA LEU A 165 26.12 4.07 -7.26
C LEU A 165 25.75 5.54 -7.39
N THR A 166 26.36 6.39 -6.58
CA THR A 166 26.04 7.82 -6.49
C THR A 166 27.15 8.70 -7.06
N TYR A 167 26.77 9.76 -7.76
CA TYR A 167 27.66 10.71 -8.41
C TYR A 167 27.21 12.15 -8.17
N PRO A 168 28.15 13.10 -7.95
CA PRO A 168 27.82 14.52 -7.93
C PRO A 168 27.44 14.98 -9.34
N VAL A 169 26.45 15.89 -9.40
CA VAL A 169 25.98 16.54 -10.63
C VAL A 169 26.45 17.98 -10.69
N GLN A 170 26.15 18.76 -9.65
CA GLN A 170 26.51 20.17 -9.54
C GLN A 170 26.67 20.57 -8.08
N LYS A 171 27.69 21.37 -7.79
CA LYS A 171 27.95 21.95 -6.46
C LYS A 171 27.70 23.45 -6.49
N PHE A 172 27.09 23.95 -5.42
CA PHE A 172 26.91 25.36 -5.12
C PHE A 172 27.57 25.65 -3.78
N GLU A 173 28.37 26.73 -3.70
CA GLU A 173 29.05 27.17 -2.49
C GLU A 173 28.52 28.57 -2.10
N PHE A 174 28.29 28.81 -0.82
CA PHE A 174 27.74 30.04 -0.28
C PHE A 174 28.62 30.56 0.85
N ASP A 175 29.30 31.67 0.61
CA ASP A 175 30.25 32.29 1.54
C ASP A 175 29.71 33.65 2.05
N SER A 176 30.07 34.02 3.28
CA SER A 176 29.69 35.29 3.91
C SER A 176 30.24 36.53 3.22
N ALA A 177 31.39 36.40 2.50
CA ALA A 177 32.02 37.49 1.82
C ALA A 177 31.14 38.18 0.76
N ASN A 178 30.13 37.47 0.26
CA ASN A 178 29.18 37.95 -0.74
C ASN A 178 27.82 38.34 -0.16
N GLN A 179 27.60 38.28 1.20
CA GLN A 179 26.27 38.35 1.81
C GLN A 179 26.03 39.59 2.69
N THR A 180 26.76 40.68 2.55
CA THR A 180 26.41 41.90 3.26
C THR A 180 24.99 42.39 2.85
N ASN A 181 23.97 42.03 3.67
CA ASN A 181 22.57 42.44 3.55
C ASN A 181 21.76 41.88 2.36
N GLN A 182 22.05 40.70 1.83
CA GLN A 182 21.20 40.10 0.79
C GLN A 182 20.12 39.17 1.36
N PRO A 183 18.88 39.24 0.81
CA PRO A 183 17.86 38.24 1.07
C PRO A 183 18.31 36.84 0.55
N ALA A 184 17.63 35.77 0.99
CA ALA A 184 17.86 34.40 0.55
C ALA A 184 18.21 34.28 -0.95
N GLN A 185 19.24 33.52 -1.27
CA GLN A 185 19.65 33.31 -2.67
C GLN A 185 18.77 32.22 -3.29
N VAL A 186 18.33 32.43 -4.53
CA VAL A 186 17.60 31.41 -5.31
C VAL A 186 18.57 30.77 -6.29
N ILE A 187 18.69 29.45 -6.20
CA ILE A 187 19.46 28.65 -7.16
C ILE A 187 18.51 27.93 -8.13
N SER A 188 18.98 27.74 -9.36
CA SER A 188 18.27 26.98 -10.38
C SER A 188 19.28 26.23 -11.24
N TYR A 189 19.01 24.95 -11.52
CA TYR A 189 19.90 24.12 -12.35
C TYR A 189 19.10 23.08 -13.14
N GLU A 190 19.36 22.99 -14.43
CA GLU A 190 18.75 22.03 -15.33
C GLU A 190 19.61 20.77 -15.47
N ILE A 191 19.02 19.60 -15.22
CA ILE A 191 19.70 18.31 -15.26
C ILE A 191 19.12 17.48 -16.42
N PRO A 192 19.95 17.10 -17.42
CA PRO A 192 19.51 16.18 -18.45
C PRO A 192 19.31 14.77 -17.87
N MET A 193 18.15 14.17 -18.15
CA MET A 193 17.83 12.81 -17.73
C MET A 193 18.41 11.79 -18.73
N THR A 194 19.67 11.45 -18.58
CA THR A 194 20.39 10.49 -19.43
C THR A 194 20.90 9.31 -18.60
N GLY A 195 20.98 8.12 -19.19
CA GLY A 195 21.58 6.94 -18.57
C GLY A 195 20.81 6.39 -17.37
N LEU A 196 19.48 6.52 -17.35
CA LEU A 196 18.58 6.09 -16.27
C LEU A 196 17.67 4.92 -16.70
N ALA A 197 18.11 4.12 -17.68
CA ALA A 197 17.27 3.10 -18.30
C ALA A 197 16.83 2.00 -17.32
N ASP A 198 17.67 1.66 -16.35
CA ASP A 198 17.46 0.59 -15.36
C ASP A 198 17.08 1.11 -13.97
N GLY A 199 17.22 2.41 -13.71
CA GLY A 199 16.96 3.03 -12.41
C GLY A 199 17.71 4.34 -12.21
N GLY A 200 17.55 4.92 -11.03
CA GLY A 200 18.24 6.10 -10.58
C GLY A 200 17.32 7.25 -10.17
N TYR A 201 17.83 8.04 -9.24
CA TYR A 201 17.19 9.19 -8.63
C TYR A 201 18.06 10.41 -8.74
N PHE A 202 17.47 11.60 -8.58
CA PHE A 202 18.16 12.85 -8.26
C PHE A 202 17.76 13.33 -6.87
N TRP A 203 18.69 13.94 -6.14
CA TRP A 203 18.47 14.57 -4.85
C TRP A 203 19.52 15.65 -4.61
N PHE A 204 19.49 16.27 -3.45
CA PHE A 204 20.59 17.11 -3.02
C PHE A 204 21.08 16.72 -1.62
N ASP A 205 22.36 17.00 -1.37
CA ASP A 205 22.98 17.01 -0.06
C ASP A 205 23.20 18.47 0.34
N ALA A 206 23.06 18.80 1.63
CA ALA A 206 23.30 20.14 2.15
C ALA A 206 24.24 20.09 3.35
N LYS A 207 25.29 20.94 3.34
CA LYS A 207 26.29 21.01 4.39
C LYS A 207 26.41 22.46 4.87
N ALA A 208 26.28 22.67 6.17
CA ALA A 208 26.52 23.95 6.80
C ALA A 208 28.03 24.20 7.02
N SER A 209 28.46 25.47 7.01
CA SER A 209 29.81 25.84 7.42
C SER A 209 30.03 25.52 8.90
N ASP A 210 31.29 25.48 9.34
CA ASP A 210 31.63 25.23 10.74
C ASP A 210 31.20 26.38 11.66
N SER A 211 30.98 27.58 11.11
CA SER A 211 30.69 28.81 11.82
C SER A 211 29.21 29.18 11.86
N SER A 212 28.38 28.71 10.92
CA SER A 212 26.98 29.12 10.81
C SER A 212 26.05 28.00 10.37
N CYS A 213 24.76 28.16 10.67
CA CYS A 213 23.72 27.27 10.13
C CYS A 213 23.47 27.56 8.65
N PHE A 214 22.97 26.57 7.93
CA PHE A 214 22.58 26.66 6.53
C PHE A 214 21.12 26.25 6.35
N THR A 215 20.29 27.13 5.82
CA THR A 215 18.87 26.88 5.62
C THR A 215 18.56 26.70 4.15
N VAL A 216 17.82 25.63 3.82
CA VAL A 216 17.30 25.34 2.48
C VAL A 216 15.77 25.38 2.55
N SER A 217 15.18 26.20 1.69
CA SER A 217 13.73 26.42 1.64
C SER A 217 13.22 26.30 0.21
N ASP A 218 11.93 25.99 0.05
CA ASP A 218 11.22 25.97 -1.23
C ASP A 218 11.93 25.15 -2.32
N ALA A 219 12.61 24.08 -1.92
CA ALA A 219 13.28 23.20 -2.86
C ALA A 219 12.26 22.37 -3.66
N GLU A 220 12.41 22.38 -5.01
CA GLU A 220 11.44 21.72 -5.90
C GLU A 220 12.08 21.25 -7.20
N TRP A 221 11.41 20.25 -7.80
CA TRP A 221 11.73 19.70 -9.10
C TRP A 221 10.64 20.05 -10.09
N SER A 222 11.03 20.64 -11.23
CA SER A 222 10.13 21.07 -12.30
C SER A 222 10.48 20.42 -13.62
N VAL A 223 9.49 20.25 -14.48
CA VAL A 223 9.65 19.70 -15.83
C VAL A 223 9.03 20.63 -16.87
N PRO A 224 9.45 20.57 -18.17
CA PRO A 224 8.88 21.45 -19.18
C PRO A 224 7.38 21.18 -19.41
N CYS A 225 6.54 22.21 -19.34
CA CYS A 225 5.10 22.11 -19.59
C CYS A 225 4.77 21.57 -20.99
N ALA A 226 5.63 21.83 -21.97
CA ALA A 226 5.45 21.35 -23.36
C ALA A 226 5.43 19.81 -23.50
N ASN A 227 5.91 19.08 -22.48
CA ASN A 227 5.92 17.63 -22.46
C ASN A 227 4.62 17.02 -21.86
N LYS A 228 3.69 17.85 -21.38
CA LYS A 228 2.42 17.40 -20.82
C LYS A 228 1.57 16.73 -21.88
N VAL A 229 0.98 15.59 -21.53
CA VAL A 229 0.13 14.80 -22.43
C VAL A 229 -1.32 14.97 -21.97
N GLN A 230 -2.16 15.56 -22.81
CA GLN A 230 -3.58 15.68 -22.54
C GLN A 230 -4.32 14.43 -23.04
N PHE A 231 -4.83 13.63 -22.13
CA PHE A 231 -5.79 12.57 -22.46
C PHE A 231 -7.22 13.18 -22.42
N SER A 232 -7.57 14.03 -23.40
CA SER A 232 -8.87 14.68 -23.44
C SER A 232 -9.99 13.66 -23.58
N SER A 233 -10.79 13.48 -22.53
CA SER A 233 -12.09 12.83 -22.61
C SER A 233 -13.23 13.80 -23.02
N VAL A 234 -12.92 15.06 -23.22
CA VAL A 234 -13.90 16.12 -23.58
C VAL A 234 -13.63 16.52 -25.03
N THR A 235 -14.56 16.15 -25.89
CA THR A 235 -14.67 16.66 -27.27
C THR A 235 -15.10 18.14 -27.22
N SER A 236 -14.18 19.03 -26.88
CA SER A 236 -14.37 20.47 -27.11
C SER A 236 -13.67 20.84 -28.41
N THR A 237 -14.46 21.29 -29.37
CA THR A 237 -14.05 21.79 -30.70
C THR A 237 -13.33 23.14 -30.64
N ASP A 238 -13.00 23.65 -29.48
CA ASP A 238 -12.32 24.94 -29.34
C ASP A 238 -10.81 24.79 -29.18
N SER A 239 -10.11 24.99 -30.30
CA SER A 239 -8.66 24.90 -30.46
C SER A 239 -7.85 26.05 -29.79
N LYS A 240 -8.42 26.78 -28.83
CA LYS A 240 -7.77 27.88 -28.11
C LYS A 240 -7.81 27.78 -26.59
N GLN A 241 -8.17 26.63 -26.02
CA GLN A 241 -8.11 26.49 -24.57
C GLN A 241 -6.67 26.23 -24.11
N GLN A 242 -6.13 27.21 -23.44
CA GLN A 242 -4.94 27.16 -22.57
C GLN A 242 -4.82 25.79 -21.88
N GLN A 243 -3.61 25.27 -21.76
CA GLN A 243 -3.23 24.05 -21.03
C GLN A 243 -3.77 24.10 -19.59
N SER A 244 -5.06 23.84 -19.38
CA SER A 244 -5.64 23.72 -18.06
C SER A 244 -5.17 22.40 -17.43
N ASN A 245 -4.81 22.43 -16.14
CA ASN A 245 -4.49 21.25 -15.38
C ASN A 245 -5.69 20.29 -15.37
N SER A 246 -5.43 18.99 -15.51
CA SER A 246 -6.47 17.97 -15.42
C SER A 246 -7.11 17.96 -14.01
N THR A 247 -8.41 17.81 -13.96
CA THR A 247 -9.15 17.63 -12.70
C THR A 247 -9.26 16.15 -12.34
N PHE A 248 -9.46 15.88 -11.05
CA PHE A 248 -9.64 14.52 -10.55
C PHE A 248 -10.75 14.47 -9.49
N SER A 249 -11.34 13.30 -9.32
CA SER A 249 -12.21 12.97 -8.19
C SER A 249 -11.48 12.03 -7.24
N ILE A 250 -11.91 12.01 -5.98
CA ILE A 250 -11.46 11.07 -4.97
C ILE A 250 -12.61 10.13 -4.62
N ALA A 251 -12.37 8.83 -4.58
CA ALA A 251 -13.29 7.83 -4.07
C ALA A 251 -12.75 7.28 -2.74
N ILE A 252 -13.45 7.57 -1.65
CA ILE A 252 -13.18 7.01 -0.33
C ILE A 252 -14.30 6.06 0.01
N THR A 253 -13.97 4.83 0.45
CA THR A 253 -14.96 3.89 0.97
C THR A 253 -14.69 3.61 2.43
N THR A 254 -15.76 3.57 3.25
CA THR A 254 -15.64 3.34 4.69
C THR A 254 -16.69 2.38 5.22
N PHE A 255 -16.33 1.63 6.24
CA PHE A 255 -17.24 0.76 6.99
C PHE A 255 -16.89 0.75 8.48
N ASN A 256 -17.68 1.48 9.29
CA ASN A 256 -17.50 1.58 10.75
C ASN A 256 -16.12 2.06 11.21
N ARG A 257 -15.51 2.97 10.44
CA ARG A 257 -14.24 3.65 10.76
C ARG A 257 -14.37 5.17 10.56
N PRO A 258 -15.40 5.79 11.14
CA PRO A 258 -15.76 7.16 10.80
C PRO A 258 -14.71 8.19 11.16
N SER A 259 -13.95 7.99 12.25
CA SER A 259 -12.91 8.92 12.68
C SER A 259 -11.72 8.97 11.70
N TYR A 260 -11.30 7.81 11.19
CA TYR A 260 -10.22 7.76 10.19
C TYR A 260 -10.64 8.43 8.89
N CYS A 261 -11.82 8.09 8.38
CA CYS A 261 -12.37 8.70 7.18
C CYS A 261 -12.53 10.21 7.32
N HIS A 262 -13.05 10.70 8.47
CA HIS A 262 -13.18 12.13 8.72
C HIS A 262 -11.82 12.85 8.76
N ASN A 263 -10.79 12.26 9.38
CA ASN A 263 -9.44 12.82 9.39
C ASN A 263 -8.86 12.93 7.97
N GLN A 264 -9.12 11.95 7.10
CA GLN A 264 -8.72 11.99 5.70
C GLN A 264 -9.42 13.13 4.94
N LEU A 265 -10.75 13.27 5.11
CA LEU A 265 -11.51 14.38 4.53
C LEU A 265 -10.98 15.74 5.00
N LYS A 266 -10.66 15.88 6.29
CA LYS A 266 -10.10 17.09 6.87
C LYS A 266 -8.73 17.44 6.28
N ALA A 267 -7.83 16.48 6.18
CA ALA A 267 -6.50 16.68 5.58
C ALA A 267 -6.58 17.15 4.11
N ILE A 268 -7.53 16.64 3.35
CA ILE A 268 -7.79 17.09 1.97
C ILE A 268 -8.38 18.50 1.97
N ALA A 269 -9.34 18.79 2.86
CA ALA A 269 -10.01 20.09 2.98
C ALA A 269 -9.04 21.24 3.30
N GLU A 270 -8.00 20.97 4.07
CA GLU A 270 -6.98 21.92 4.49
C GLU A 270 -5.91 22.15 3.41
N ASN A 271 -5.80 21.32 2.37
CA ASN A 271 -4.78 21.45 1.33
C ASN A 271 -5.31 22.23 0.10
N THR A 272 -5.00 23.49 0.01
CA THR A 272 -5.47 24.40 -1.07
C THR A 272 -4.93 23.99 -2.45
N ALA A 273 -3.68 23.55 -2.56
CA ALA A 273 -3.08 23.14 -3.82
C ALA A 273 -3.75 21.87 -4.38
N LEU A 274 -4.10 20.93 -3.52
CA LEU A 274 -4.84 19.73 -3.90
C LEU A 274 -6.27 20.09 -4.32
N ARG A 275 -6.95 20.93 -3.53
CA ARG A 275 -8.32 21.38 -3.81
C ARG A 275 -8.45 22.16 -5.12
N ALA A 276 -7.42 22.89 -5.53
CA ALA A 276 -7.42 23.61 -6.81
C ALA A 276 -7.59 22.68 -8.03
N ARG A 277 -7.24 21.41 -7.90
CA ARG A 277 -7.40 20.39 -8.95
C ARG A 277 -8.56 19.41 -8.69
N LEU A 278 -9.11 19.40 -7.50
CA LEU A 278 -10.16 18.49 -7.06
C LEU A 278 -11.52 18.90 -7.63
N ASP A 279 -12.19 17.97 -8.33
CA ASP A 279 -13.60 18.12 -8.71
C ASP A 279 -14.50 17.71 -7.53
N THR A 280 -14.51 16.44 -7.17
CA THR A 280 -15.41 15.90 -6.13
C THR A 280 -14.78 14.77 -5.34
N ILE A 281 -14.98 14.76 -4.03
CA ILE A 281 -14.77 13.60 -3.16
C ILE A 281 -16.08 12.85 -3.06
N TYR A 282 -16.12 11.60 -3.52
CA TYR A 282 -17.21 10.66 -3.29
C TYR A 282 -16.89 9.83 -2.05
N CYS A 283 -17.47 10.21 -0.91
CA CYS A 283 -17.33 9.49 0.35
C CYS A 283 -18.46 8.47 0.47
N THR A 284 -18.16 7.19 0.21
CA THR A 284 -19.11 6.08 0.25
C THR A 284 -19.08 5.43 1.63
N ASP A 285 -20.05 5.76 2.46
CA ASP A 285 -20.21 5.22 3.81
C ASP A 285 -21.18 4.03 3.79
N GLN A 286 -20.67 2.86 4.15
CA GLN A 286 -21.39 1.58 4.15
C GLN A 286 -21.65 1.08 5.57
N GLY A 287 -21.31 1.89 6.59
CA GLY A 287 -21.37 1.54 8.00
C GLY A 287 -22.69 1.81 8.66
N THR A 288 -22.75 1.45 9.93
CA THR A 288 -23.81 1.83 10.89
C THR A 288 -23.33 2.95 11.81
N ASP A 289 -22.02 3.02 12.06
CA ASP A 289 -21.33 4.15 12.70
C ASP A 289 -20.87 5.11 11.59
N LEU A 290 -21.60 6.22 11.45
CA LEU A 290 -21.52 7.07 10.25
C LEU A 290 -20.53 8.19 10.38
N VAL A 291 -19.79 8.48 9.33
CA VAL A 291 -18.81 9.59 9.25
C VAL A 291 -19.46 10.94 9.50
N LYS A 292 -20.67 11.14 8.97
CA LYS A 292 -21.44 12.40 9.17
C LYS A 292 -21.77 12.70 10.63
N ASN A 293 -21.69 11.71 11.52
CA ASN A 293 -21.95 11.87 12.96
C ASN A 293 -20.68 12.22 13.75
N GLN A 294 -19.50 12.27 13.09
CA GLN A 294 -18.26 12.59 13.79
C GLN A 294 -18.17 14.07 14.19
N PRO A 295 -17.61 14.37 15.37
CA PRO A 295 -17.33 15.73 15.77
C PRO A 295 -16.49 16.47 14.71
N GLY A 296 -16.89 17.67 14.30
CA GLY A 296 -16.20 18.47 13.29
C GLY A 296 -16.54 18.13 11.83
N PHE A 297 -17.33 17.08 11.56
CA PHE A 297 -17.70 16.73 10.18
C PHE A 297 -18.44 17.86 9.46
N ASN A 298 -19.36 18.55 10.14
CA ASN A 298 -20.12 19.66 9.55
C ASN A 298 -19.21 20.81 9.11
N GLU A 299 -18.17 21.12 9.88
CA GLU A 299 -17.17 22.13 9.54
C GLU A 299 -16.33 21.68 8.32
N THR A 300 -15.83 20.46 8.33
CA THR A 300 -15.09 19.87 7.20
C THR A 300 -15.93 19.84 5.93
N SER A 301 -17.20 19.44 6.05
CA SER A 301 -18.15 19.41 4.93
C SER A 301 -18.44 20.82 4.39
N ALA A 302 -18.63 21.80 5.26
CA ALA A 302 -18.83 23.20 4.87
C ALA A 302 -17.58 23.77 4.16
N ASN A 303 -16.39 23.45 4.65
CA ASN A 303 -15.14 23.85 4.01
C ASN A 303 -14.97 23.25 2.61
N LEU A 304 -15.29 21.97 2.43
CA LEU A 304 -15.25 21.29 1.12
C LEU A 304 -16.37 21.80 0.19
N GLY A 305 -17.53 22.15 0.75
CA GLY A 305 -18.68 22.63 -0.02
C GLY A 305 -19.10 21.67 -1.13
N ASN A 306 -19.20 22.15 -2.35
CA ASN A 306 -19.59 21.35 -3.52
C ASN A 306 -18.55 20.26 -3.92
N GLN A 307 -17.36 20.28 -3.31
CA GLN A 307 -16.34 19.25 -3.55
C GLN A 307 -16.55 17.97 -2.73
N LEU A 308 -17.57 17.88 -1.88
CA LEU A 308 -17.91 16.67 -1.13
C LEU A 308 -19.29 16.15 -1.51
N THR A 309 -19.35 14.92 -1.96
CA THR A 309 -20.59 14.15 -2.13
C THR A 309 -20.55 12.95 -1.17
N TYR A 310 -21.34 13.04 -0.09
CA TYR A 310 -21.49 11.98 0.89
C TYR A 310 -22.57 11.00 0.45
N ILE A 311 -22.24 9.70 0.33
CA ILE A 311 -23.12 8.64 -0.14
C ILE A 311 -23.24 7.57 0.94
N GLN A 312 -24.43 7.37 1.45
CA GLN A 312 -24.74 6.27 2.34
C GLN A 312 -25.35 5.12 1.53
N GLN A 313 -24.80 3.92 1.64
CA GLN A 313 -25.29 2.73 0.93
C GLN A 313 -25.17 1.45 1.78
N ALA A 314 -25.79 0.38 1.34
CA ALA A 314 -25.61 -0.95 1.95
C ALA A 314 -24.13 -1.41 1.82
N ASN A 315 -23.68 -2.28 2.74
CA ASN A 315 -22.35 -2.82 2.71
C ASN A 315 -22.14 -3.77 1.51
N LEU A 316 -21.48 -3.27 0.49
CA LEU A 316 -21.07 -4.00 -0.71
C LEU A 316 -19.56 -4.31 -0.72
N GLY A 317 -18.90 -4.14 0.45
CA GLY A 317 -17.45 -4.34 0.62
C GLY A 317 -16.60 -3.27 -0.07
N GLY A 318 -15.28 -3.50 -0.08
CA GLY A 318 -14.32 -2.60 -0.73
C GLY A 318 -14.60 -2.45 -2.22
N SER A 319 -14.85 -3.57 -2.93
CA SER A 319 -15.13 -3.52 -4.37
C SER A 319 -16.38 -2.70 -4.70
N GLY A 320 -17.42 -2.77 -3.86
CA GLY A 320 -18.66 -1.99 -4.06
C GLY A 320 -18.54 -0.52 -3.70
N GLY A 321 -17.80 -0.22 -2.62
CA GLY A 321 -17.57 1.16 -2.20
C GLY A 321 -16.72 1.94 -3.19
N PHE A 322 -15.60 1.38 -3.63
CA PHE A 322 -14.75 2.00 -4.65
C PHE A 322 -15.44 2.09 -6.01
N SER A 323 -16.15 1.03 -6.42
CA SER A 323 -16.94 1.07 -7.67
C SER A 323 -18.02 2.15 -7.63
N ARG A 324 -18.58 2.47 -6.46
CA ARG A 324 -19.53 3.58 -6.32
C ARG A 324 -18.87 4.92 -6.65
N GLY A 325 -17.72 5.22 -6.08
CA GLY A 325 -16.98 6.46 -6.39
C GLY A 325 -16.54 6.54 -7.85
N MET A 326 -16.05 5.43 -8.42
CA MET A 326 -15.70 5.32 -9.83
C MET A 326 -16.92 5.56 -10.75
N PHE A 327 -18.07 4.97 -10.39
CA PHE A 327 -19.35 5.13 -11.11
C PHE A 327 -19.80 6.59 -11.13
N GLU A 328 -19.82 7.24 -9.96
CA GLU A 328 -20.21 8.65 -9.86
C GLU A 328 -19.24 9.58 -10.61
N THR A 329 -17.94 9.28 -10.58
CA THR A 329 -16.95 10.03 -11.37
C THR A 329 -17.23 9.92 -12.86
N LEU A 330 -17.50 8.72 -13.38
CA LEU A 330 -17.84 8.51 -14.79
C LEU A 330 -19.15 9.21 -15.17
N LYS A 331 -20.16 9.12 -14.30
CA LYS A 331 -21.47 9.76 -14.49
C LYS A 331 -21.38 11.29 -14.52
N ALA A 332 -20.55 11.87 -13.65
CA ALA A 332 -20.31 13.32 -13.63
C ALA A 332 -19.54 13.78 -14.89
N GLY A 333 -18.63 12.98 -15.42
CA GLY A 333 -17.90 13.23 -16.66
C GLY A 333 -16.94 14.41 -16.64
N LYS A 334 -16.59 14.93 -15.44
CA LYS A 334 -15.78 16.15 -15.27
C LYS A 334 -14.29 15.85 -15.01
N SER A 335 -13.98 14.71 -14.41
CA SER A 335 -12.63 14.36 -13.98
C SER A 335 -11.89 13.49 -14.99
N SER A 336 -10.61 13.78 -15.18
CA SER A 336 -9.70 12.94 -15.98
C SER A 336 -9.23 11.70 -15.23
N TYR A 337 -9.26 11.75 -13.90
CA TYR A 337 -8.77 10.69 -13.01
C TYR A 337 -9.71 10.47 -11.83
N THR A 338 -9.69 9.26 -11.28
CA THR A 338 -10.25 8.94 -9.96
C THR A 338 -9.13 8.44 -9.06
N MET A 339 -8.92 9.09 -7.93
CA MET A 339 -8.02 8.61 -6.86
C MET A 339 -8.83 7.74 -5.91
N LEU A 340 -8.48 6.46 -5.79
CA LEU A 340 -9.00 5.57 -4.77
C LEU A 340 -8.15 5.72 -3.51
N LEU A 341 -8.78 5.96 -2.36
CA LEU A 341 -8.14 6.06 -1.04
C LEU A 341 -8.92 5.22 -0.03
N ASP A 342 -8.22 4.38 0.74
CA ASP A 342 -8.84 3.62 1.83
C ASP A 342 -9.12 4.53 3.03
N ASP A 343 -10.13 4.18 3.84
CA ASP A 343 -10.56 5.03 4.96
C ASP A 343 -9.54 5.06 6.10
N ASP A 344 -8.81 3.99 6.34
CA ASP A 344 -7.79 3.87 7.39
C ASP A 344 -6.36 4.22 6.93
N ALA A 345 -6.24 4.89 5.78
CA ALA A 345 -5.00 5.45 5.30
C ALA A 345 -4.79 6.89 5.77
N ILE A 346 -3.57 7.23 6.18
CA ILE A 346 -3.13 8.61 6.35
C ILE A 346 -2.38 9.02 5.09
N SER A 347 -2.95 9.94 4.34
CA SER A 347 -2.34 10.40 3.10
C SER A 347 -1.35 11.53 3.36
N GLU A 348 -0.13 11.37 2.85
CA GLU A 348 0.73 12.51 2.60
C GLU A 348 0.17 13.27 1.38
N THR A 349 -0.40 14.44 1.59
CA THR A 349 -1.14 15.16 0.53
C THR A 349 -0.27 15.53 -0.67
N GLU A 350 1.03 15.77 -0.47
CA GLU A 350 1.99 15.97 -1.56
C GLU A 350 2.09 14.72 -2.46
N CYS A 351 1.91 13.52 -1.93
CA CYS A 351 1.92 12.28 -2.72
C CYS A 351 0.76 12.23 -3.73
N ILE A 352 -0.42 12.74 -3.36
CA ILE A 352 -1.56 12.82 -4.28
C ILE A 352 -1.24 13.78 -5.43
N LEU A 353 -0.63 14.93 -5.13
CA LEU A 353 -0.21 15.90 -6.15
C LEU A 353 0.86 15.29 -7.08
N ARG A 354 1.87 14.62 -6.54
CA ARG A 354 2.91 13.94 -7.33
C ARG A 354 2.33 12.89 -8.27
N ALA A 355 1.39 12.08 -7.79
CA ALA A 355 0.71 11.08 -8.61
C ALA A 355 -0.06 11.72 -9.78
N LEU A 356 -0.80 12.81 -9.51
CA LEU A 356 -1.53 13.57 -10.53
C LEU A 356 -0.61 14.20 -11.57
N GLN A 357 0.44 14.89 -11.10
CA GLN A 357 1.41 15.53 -11.96
C GLN A 357 2.14 14.51 -12.82
N PHE A 358 2.56 13.38 -12.27
CA PHE A 358 3.18 12.32 -13.04
C PHE A 358 2.22 11.74 -14.10
N ALA A 359 0.95 11.49 -13.75
CA ALA A 359 -0.06 10.98 -14.66
C ALA A 359 -0.30 11.91 -15.85
N ASP A 360 -0.26 13.23 -15.64
CA ASP A 360 -0.42 14.24 -16.70
C ASP A 360 0.70 14.18 -17.78
N TYR A 361 1.84 13.61 -17.45
CA TYR A 361 3.00 13.52 -18.34
C TYR A 361 3.23 12.13 -18.92
N THR A 362 2.52 11.10 -18.48
CA THR A 362 2.69 9.73 -19.02
C THR A 362 2.37 9.68 -20.52
N ILE A 363 3.16 8.93 -21.28
CA ILE A 363 3.00 8.80 -22.76
C ILE A 363 1.65 8.15 -23.12
N LYS A 364 1.18 7.22 -22.27
CA LYS A 364 -0.09 6.53 -22.37
C LYS A 364 -0.80 6.58 -21.02
N PRO A 365 -2.14 6.50 -20.97
CA PRO A 365 -2.83 6.36 -19.70
C PRO A 365 -2.26 5.20 -18.88
N ALA A 366 -1.95 5.46 -17.61
CA ALA A 366 -1.41 4.47 -16.69
C ALA A 366 -2.04 4.62 -15.30
N ILE A 367 -2.18 3.54 -14.57
CA ILE A 367 -2.59 3.56 -13.17
C ILE A 367 -1.37 3.97 -12.33
N ILE A 368 -1.49 5.02 -11.53
CA ILE A 368 -0.41 5.46 -10.65
C ILE A 368 -0.71 5.04 -9.23
N GLY A 369 0.06 4.08 -8.73
CA GLY A 369 -0.08 3.57 -7.38
C GLY A 369 0.91 4.19 -6.41
N GLY A 370 0.54 4.20 -5.13
CA GLY A 370 1.41 4.57 -4.01
C GLY A 370 1.89 3.34 -3.23
N GLY A 371 3.07 3.45 -2.61
CA GLY A 371 3.55 2.48 -1.64
C GLY A 371 2.69 2.47 -0.37
N MET A 372 2.75 1.39 0.40
CA MET A 372 2.11 1.29 1.70
C MET A 372 3.16 1.33 2.81
N LEU A 373 3.17 2.38 3.59
CA LEU A 373 3.93 2.48 4.85
C LEU A 373 3.05 1.98 6.00
N HIS A 374 3.66 1.37 7.01
CA HIS A 374 2.93 0.94 8.20
C HIS A 374 2.52 2.13 9.06
N LEU A 375 1.32 2.08 9.63
CA LEU A 375 0.83 3.14 10.52
C LEU A 375 1.44 3.03 11.92
N ASP A 376 1.70 1.82 12.38
CA ASP A 376 2.28 1.50 13.70
C ASP A 376 3.82 1.57 13.71
N ASN A 377 4.47 1.35 12.57
CA ASN A 377 5.91 1.56 12.39
C ASN A 377 6.16 2.37 11.11
N ARG A 378 6.12 3.68 11.24
CA ARG A 378 5.94 4.62 10.11
C ARG A 378 7.10 4.70 9.14
N THR A 379 8.27 4.19 9.45
CA THR A 379 9.42 4.11 8.53
C THR A 379 9.46 2.84 7.71
N VAL A 380 8.60 1.86 8.04
CA VAL A 380 8.53 0.58 7.35
C VAL A 380 7.62 0.66 6.13
N LEU A 381 8.20 0.46 4.97
CA LEU A 381 7.47 0.28 3.71
C LEU A 381 7.09 -1.19 3.52
N TYR A 382 5.80 -1.50 3.62
CA TYR A 382 5.31 -2.85 3.34
C TYR A 382 5.64 -3.28 1.92
N THR A 383 5.23 -2.51 0.92
CA THR A 383 5.55 -2.76 -0.49
C THR A 383 5.45 -1.49 -1.33
N GLN A 384 6.19 -1.48 -2.43
CA GLN A 384 6.12 -0.47 -3.49
C GLN A 384 5.63 -1.13 -4.79
N GLY A 385 4.52 -1.87 -4.72
CA GLY A 385 3.95 -2.61 -5.84
C GLY A 385 4.43 -4.04 -5.95
N GLU A 386 3.62 -4.84 -6.62
CA GLU A 386 3.76 -6.29 -6.67
C GLU A 386 3.63 -6.83 -8.08
N ARG A 387 4.14 -8.05 -8.29
CA ARG A 387 4.02 -8.82 -9.53
C ARG A 387 3.03 -9.94 -9.33
N PHE A 388 2.24 -10.21 -10.37
CA PHE A 388 1.26 -11.28 -10.39
C PHE A 388 1.80 -12.53 -11.10
N THR A 389 1.76 -13.67 -10.42
CA THR A 389 2.19 -14.95 -10.97
C THR A 389 1.00 -15.78 -11.42
N ARG A 390 0.80 -15.92 -12.74
CA ARG A 390 -0.33 -16.67 -13.31
C ARG A 390 -0.32 -18.17 -12.98
N ASN A 391 0.86 -18.76 -12.74
CA ASN A 391 0.97 -20.19 -12.48
C ASN A 391 0.32 -20.64 -11.16
N ASN A 392 0.30 -19.78 -10.17
CA ASN A 392 -0.30 -20.04 -8.85
C ASN A 392 -1.34 -18.98 -8.46
N VAL A 393 -1.65 -18.04 -9.35
CA VAL A 393 -2.62 -16.95 -9.12
C VAL A 393 -2.30 -16.23 -7.81
N TRP A 394 -1.07 -15.70 -7.69
CA TRP A 394 -0.57 -15.09 -6.46
C TRP A 394 0.32 -13.90 -6.71
N MET A 395 0.36 -13.01 -5.75
CA MET A 395 1.19 -11.81 -5.74
C MET A 395 2.51 -12.07 -5.04
N LYS A 396 3.52 -11.30 -5.40
CA LYS A 396 4.84 -11.27 -4.75
C LYS A 396 5.49 -9.89 -4.95
N PRO A 397 6.43 -9.50 -4.12
CA PRO A 397 7.17 -8.26 -4.34
C PRO A 397 7.82 -8.25 -5.73
N SER A 398 7.88 -7.07 -6.32
CA SER A 398 8.54 -6.87 -7.62
C SER A 398 10.05 -7.02 -7.48
N GLN A 399 10.70 -7.57 -8.50
CA GLN A 399 12.16 -7.57 -8.70
C GLN A 399 13.00 -8.03 -7.50
N ASN A 400 12.53 -9.06 -6.77
CA ASN A 400 13.20 -9.62 -5.59
C ASN A 400 13.33 -8.65 -4.41
N LEU A 401 12.51 -7.61 -4.36
CA LEU A 401 12.36 -6.78 -3.16
C LEU A 401 11.68 -7.59 -2.04
N ASP A 402 12.06 -7.29 -0.82
CA ASP A 402 11.39 -7.83 0.35
C ASP A 402 10.21 -6.95 0.78
N TYR A 403 9.21 -7.58 1.41
CA TYR A 403 8.20 -6.87 2.20
C TYR A 403 8.83 -6.28 3.46
N ASN A 404 8.24 -5.21 3.97
CA ASN A 404 8.59 -4.61 5.27
C ASN A 404 10.02 -4.04 5.32
N HIS A 405 10.39 -3.22 4.32
CA HIS A 405 11.66 -2.50 4.35
C HIS A 405 11.60 -1.31 5.30
N ASP A 406 12.48 -1.28 6.31
CA ASP A 406 12.58 -0.17 7.25
C ASP A 406 13.65 0.84 6.83
N PHE A 407 13.22 2.05 6.42
CA PHE A 407 14.12 3.14 6.03
C PHE A 407 14.86 3.77 7.20
N ALA A 408 14.45 3.55 8.45
CA ALA A 408 15.22 3.95 9.62
C ALA A 408 16.41 3.02 9.87
N ALA A 409 16.28 1.74 9.49
CA ALA A 409 17.34 0.74 9.63
C ALA A 409 18.28 0.73 8.40
N ILE A 410 17.73 0.78 7.18
CA ILE A 410 18.50 0.79 5.91
C ILE A 410 17.93 1.91 5.04
N THR A 411 18.68 3.00 4.93
CA THR A 411 18.26 4.18 4.16
C THR A 411 18.12 3.87 2.68
N LEU A 412 17.40 4.70 1.93
CA LEU A 412 17.34 4.56 0.46
C LEU A 412 18.76 4.60 -0.14
N GLN A 413 19.64 5.46 0.39
CA GLN A 413 21.01 5.59 -0.07
C GLN A 413 21.83 4.28 0.05
N ASP A 414 21.52 3.44 1.05
CA ASP A 414 22.22 2.18 1.33
C ASP A 414 21.51 0.93 0.78
N CYS A 415 20.41 1.11 0.03
CA CYS A 415 19.60 0.02 -0.52
C CYS A 415 19.66 0.01 -2.06
N PRO A 416 20.66 -0.63 -2.68
CA PRO A 416 20.85 -0.66 -4.14
C PRO A 416 19.64 -1.16 -4.90
N GLU A 417 18.93 -2.14 -4.34
CA GLU A 417 17.79 -2.79 -4.98
C GLU A 417 16.64 -1.79 -5.22
N ARG A 418 16.54 -0.75 -4.38
CA ARG A 418 15.50 0.28 -4.49
C ARG A 418 15.87 1.44 -5.41
N HIS A 419 17.12 1.50 -5.88
CA HIS A 419 17.54 2.41 -6.94
C HIS A 419 17.17 1.93 -8.34
N GLN A 420 16.78 0.65 -8.50
CA GLN A 420 16.24 0.13 -9.75
C GLN A 420 14.87 0.78 -10.03
N ARG A 421 14.53 0.91 -11.33
CA ARG A 421 13.13 1.14 -11.69
C ARG A 421 12.33 -0.15 -11.44
N ILE A 422 11.37 -0.08 -10.56
CA ILE A 422 10.56 -1.22 -10.15
C ILE A 422 9.33 -1.30 -11.07
N ASP A 423 9.29 -2.35 -11.92
CA ASP A 423 8.13 -2.63 -12.76
C ASP A 423 7.14 -3.51 -11.99
N THR A 424 5.89 -3.08 -11.92
CA THR A 424 4.82 -3.73 -11.16
C THR A 424 3.71 -4.21 -12.07
N ASP A 425 2.93 -5.20 -11.63
CA ASP A 425 1.73 -5.63 -12.33
C ASP A 425 0.47 -5.04 -11.68
N TYR A 426 0.50 -4.78 -10.35
CA TYR A 426 -0.60 -4.14 -9.65
C TYR A 426 -0.14 -3.37 -8.39
N ASN A 427 -1.02 -2.53 -7.90
CA ASN A 427 -0.92 -1.82 -6.63
C ASN A 427 -2.24 -1.96 -5.86
N GLY A 428 -2.16 -2.09 -4.54
CA GLY A 428 -3.35 -2.12 -3.69
C GLY A 428 -4.08 -0.77 -3.68
N TRP A 429 -5.38 -0.81 -3.38
CA TRP A 429 -6.22 0.39 -3.42
C TRP A 429 -6.18 1.23 -2.15
N TRP A 430 -5.17 1.06 -1.30
CA TRP A 430 -4.87 2.03 -0.26
C TRP A 430 -4.57 3.43 -0.83
N MET A 431 -4.00 3.50 -2.03
CA MET A 431 -3.85 4.71 -2.85
C MET A 431 -3.62 4.31 -4.30
N SER A 432 -4.55 4.64 -5.19
CA SER A 432 -4.44 4.30 -6.61
C SER A 432 -5.16 5.34 -7.48
N LEU A 433 -4.43 6.03 -8.35
CA LEU A 433 -4.96 7.00 -9.30
C LEU A 433 -5.26 6.31 -10.63
N ILE A 434 -6.52 6.25 -11.01
CA ILE A 434 -6.99 5.55 -12.21
C ILE A 434 -7.51 6.58 -13.23
N PRO A 435 -6.95 6.64 -14.45
CA PRO A 435 -7.49 7.44 -15.53
C PRO A 435 -8.93 7.03 -15.89
N THR A 436 -9.83 8.01 -16.04
CA THR A 436 -11.23 7.74 -16.45
C THR A 436 -11.32 7.08 -17.83
N ALA A 437 -10.34 7.31 -18.70
CA ALA A 437 -10.22 6.62 -19.98
C ALA A 437 -10.10 5.10 -19.82
N ILE A 438 -9.33 4.63 -18.83
CA ILE A 438 -9.21 3.20 -18.51
C ILE A 438 -10.55 2.67 -18.00
N MET A 439 -11.19 3.37 -17.07
CA MET A 439 -12.49 2.94 -16.52
C MET A 439 -13.59 2.85 -17.59
N LYS A 440 -13.57 3.75 -18.57
CA LYS A 440 -14.51 3.71 -19.71
C LYS A 440 -14.30 2.49 -20.60
N GLU A 441 -13.06 2.04 -20.77
CA GLU A 441 -12.74 0.91 -21.64
C GLU A 441 -12.92 -0.45 -20.96
N ILE A 442 -12.41 -0.58 -19.72
CA ILE A 442 -12.39 -1.89 -19.05
C ILE A 442 -13.46 -2.04 -17.96
N GLY A 443 -14.27 -1.01 -17.71
CA GLY A 443 -15.29 -0.99 -16.66
C GLY A 443 -14.73 -0.71 -15.27
N LEU A 444 -15.53 -1.02 -14.25
CA LEU A 444 -15.26 -0.82 -12.83
C LEU A 444 -14.64 -2.09 -12.21
N SER A 445 -14.56 -2.16 -10.87
CA SER A 445 -14.15 -3.39 -10.17
C SER A 445 -15.10 -4.57 -10.48
N LEU A 446 -14.60 -5.79 -10.33
CA LEU A 446 -15.49 -6.94 -10.24
C LEU A 446 -16.37 -6.87 -8.98
N PRO A 447 -17.63 -7.30 -9.02
CA PRO A 447 -18.52 -7.34 -7.84
C PRO A 447 -18.17 -8.53 -6.95
N VAL A 448 -16.99 -8.52 -6.38
CA VAL A 448 -16.44 -9.64 -5.60
C VAL A 448 -16.42 -9.38 -4.09
N PHE A 449 -16.96 -8.28 -3.65
CA PHE A 449 -17.07 -7.80 -2.28
C PHE A 449 -15.74 -7.30 -1.70
N ILE A 450 -14.74 -8.16 -1.53
CA ILE A 450 -13.42 -7.85 -0.97
C ILE A 450 -12.38 -8.86 -1.44
N LYS A 451 -11.11 -8.47 -1.49
CA LYS A 451 -9.94 -9.26 -1.91
C LYS A 451 -9.92 -9.59 -3.40
N PHE A 452 -8.78 -9.41 -4.02
CA PHE A 452 -8.54 -9.58 -5.45
C PHE A 452 -9.29 -8.59 -6.36
N ASP A 453 -10.00 -7.62 -5.83
CA ASP A 453 -10.63 -6.53 -6.56
C ASP A 453 -9.58 -5.63 -7.22
N ASP A 454 -8.62 -5.16 -6.45
CA ASP A 454 -7.47 -4.36 -6.86
C ASP A 454 -6.53 -5.11 -7.82
N THR A 455 -6.20 -6.34 -7.46
CA THR A 455 -5.30 -7.21 -8.23
C THR A 455 -5.92 -7.54 -9.60
N GLU A 456 -7.18 -7.98 -9.63
CA GLU A 456 -7.88 -8.31 -10.87
C GLU A 456 -7.98 -7.09 -11.79
N TYR A 457 -8.36 -5.93 -11.22
CA TYR A 457 -8.50 -4.70 -11.99
C TYR A 457 -7.19 -4.31 -12.68
N SER A 458 -6.07 -4.32 -11.95
CA SER A 458 -4.76 -3.98 -12.50
C SER A 458 -4.29 -4.97 -13.56
N ILE A 459 -4.54 -6.28 -13.36
CA ILE A 459 -4.18 -7.32 -14.34
C ILE A 459 -5.04 -7.19 -15.61
N ARG A 460 -6.34 -6.88 -15.48
CA ARG A 460 -7.23 -6.60 -16.62
C ARG A 460 -6.77 -5.36 -17.36
N ALA A 461 -6.39 -4.29 -16.66
CA ALA A 461 -5.82 -3.08 -17.27
C ALA A 461 -4.53 -3.41 -18.04
N LEU A 462 -3.63 -4.21 -17.46
CA LEU A 462 -2.40 -4.64 -18.12
C LEU A 462 -2.66 -5.46 -19.39
N GLU A 463 -3.68 -6.32 -19.40
CA GLU A 463 -4.10 -7.11 -20.58
C GLU A 463 -4.68 -6.23 -21.69
N HIS A 464 -5.18 -5.04 -21.37
CA HIS A 464 -5.59 -3.99 -22.32
C HIS A 464 -4.43 -3.02 -22.68
N GLY A 465 -3.22 -3.27 -22.19
CA GLY A 465 -2.04 -2.45 -22.51
C GLY A 465 -1.82 -1.24 -21.59
N TYR A 466 -2.56 -1.15 -20.48
CA TYR A 466 -2.40 -0.11 -19.45
C TYR A 466 -1.56 -0.62 -18.29
N HIS A 467 -0.45 0.05 -18.04
CA HIS A 467 0.46 -0.33 -16.97
C HIS A 467 0.05 0.26 -15.61
N THR A 468 0.40 -0.44 -14.55
CA THR A 468 0.41 0.11 -13.18
C THR A 468 1.82 0.55 -12.84
N ILE A 469 1.99 1.78 -12.39
CA ILE A 469 3.26 2.38 -12.00
C ILE A 469 3.18 2.74 -10.53
N CYS A 470 3.87 2.01 -9.68
CA CYS A 470 4.01 2.37 -8.28
C CYS A 470 5.16 3.38 -8.14
N LEU A 471 4.80 4.66 -8.04
CA LEU A 471 5.75 5.77 -8.12
C LEU A 471 6.50 5.93 -6.78
N PRO A 472 7.85 5.89 -6.75
CA PRO A 472 8.61 6.22 -5.55
C PRO A 472 8.32 7.63 -5.05
N GLY A 473 8.34 7.83 -3.73
CA GLY A 473 7.98 9.10 -3.13
C GLY A 473 6.49 9.39 -3.12
N VAL A 474 5.67 8.40 -3.47
CA VAL A 474 4.20 8.40 -3.35
C VAL A 474 3.80 7.23 -2.46
N ALA A 475 3.16 7.51 -1.33
CA ALA A 475 2.73 6.49 -0.38
C ALA A 475 1.64 7.02 0.57
N VAL A 476 1.02 6.09 1.28
CA VAL A 476 0.16 6.33 2.43
C VAL A 476 0.64 5.52 3.62
N TRP A 477 0.38 5.98 4.84
CA TRP A 477 0.45 5.15 6.04
C TRP A 477 -0.89 4.44 6.21
N HIS A 478 -0.83 3.12 6.30
CA HIS A 478 -2.02 2.28 6.41
C HIS A 478 -1.81 1.26 7.53
N GLN A 479 -2.91 0.81 8.16
CA GLN A 479 -2.84 -0.19 9.20
C GLN A 479 -2.19 -1.48 8.68
N ALA A 480 -1.12 -1.91 9.34
CA ALA A 480 -0.45 -3.16 9.02
C ALA A 480 -1.36 -4.37 9.27
N TRP A 481 -1.00 -5.52 8.70
CA TRP A 481 -1.78 -6.75 8.84
C TRP A 481 -1.26 -7.69 9.93
N HIS A 482 -0.48 -7.19 10.90
CA HIS A 482 0.06 -8.01 11.99
C HIS A 482 -1.03 -8.62 12.86
N ASP A 483 -2.11 -7.87 13.07
CA ASP A 483 -3.29 -8.22 13.87
C ASP A 483 -4.41 -8.87 13.04
N LYS A 484 -4.17 -9.16 11.77
CA LYS A 484 -5.16 -9.74 10.86
C LYS A 484 -4.68 -11.10 10.34
N ASP A 485 -5.53 -12.11 10.45
CA ASP A 485 -5.34 -13.41 9.79
C ASP A 485 -6.61 -13.77 9.01
N PRO A 486 -6.71 -13.40 7.72
CA PRO A 486 -7.88 -13.71 6.89
C PRO A 486 -8.25 -15.19 6.88
N SER A 487 -7.26 -16.10 7.01
CA SER A 487 -7.47 -17.55 7.02
C SER A 487 -8.30 -18.04 8.22
N ARG A 488 -8.50 -17.18 9.22
CA ARG A 488 -9.25 -17.46 10.45
C ARG A 488 -10.53 -16.66 10.56
N THR A 489 -10.90 -15.92 9.50
CA THR A 489 -12.07 -15.06 9.48
C THR A 489 -13.05 -15.43 8.36
N TRP A 490 -14.13 -14.71 8.25
CA TRP A 490 -15.09 -14.83 7.15
C TRP A 490 -14.49 -14.38 5.79
N GLU A 491 -13.41 -13.61 5.81
CA GLU A 491 -12.72 -13.13 4.61
C GLU A 491 -12.15 -14.27 3.77
N GLU A 492 -11.83 -15.41 4.39
CA GLU A 492 -11.26 -16.59 3.73
C GLU A 492 -12.16 -17.12 2.60
N TYR A 493 -13.51 -17.01 2.76
CA TYR A 493 -14.43 -17.33 1.67
C TYR A 493 -14.17 -16.47 0.43
N PHE A 494 -14.10 -15.16 0.62
CA PHE A 494 -13.91 -14.21 -0.48
C PHE A 494 -12.51 -14.37 -1.08
N PHE A 495 -11.49 -14.48 -0.24
CA PHE A 495 -10.11 -14.66 -0.65
C PHE A 495 -9.95 -15.88 -1.56
N GLN A 496 -10.45 -17.01 -1.16
CA GLN A 496 -10.34 -18.26 -1.92
C GLN A 496 -11.21 -18.23 -3.19
N ARG A 497 -12.46 -17.79 -3.10
CA ARG A 497 -13.36 -17.69 -4.24
C ARG A 497 -12.81 -16.75 -5.31
N ASN A 498 -12.38 -15.57 -4.91
CA ASN A 498 -11.95 -14.54 -5.85
C ASN A 498 -10.62 -14.89 -6.51
N ARG A 499 -9.73 -15.58 -5.79
CA ARG A 499 -8.50 -16.14 -6.36
C ARG A 499 -8.80 -17.11 -7.52
N TRP A 500 -9.79 -18.00 -7.37
CA TRP A 500 -10.22 -18.86 -8.46
C TRP A 500 -10.87 -18.09 -9.60
N ILE A 501 -11.69 -17.08 -9.32
CA ILE A 501 -12.29 -16.20 -10.35
C ILE A 501 -11.19 -15.50 -11.14
N CYS A 502 -10.21 -14.89 -10.47
CA CYS A 502 -9.05 -14.27 -11.09
C CYS A 502 -8.29 -15.28 -11.99
N GLY A 503 -8.09 -16.51 -11.52
CA GLY A 503 -7.51 -17.59 -12.32
C GLY A 503 -8.33 -17.91 -13.59
N LEU A 504 -9.66 -17.99 -13.49
CA LEU A 504 -10.56 -18.25 -14.63
C LEU A 504 -10.53 -17.13 -15.67
N LEU A 505 -10.38 -15.88 -15.23
CA LEU A 505 -10.34 -14.71 -16.09
C LEU A 505 -8.96 -14.54 -16.78
N HIS A 506 -7.86 -14.71 -16.05
CA HIS A 506 -6.53 -14.29 -16.51
C HIS A 506 -5.57 -15.45 -16.84
N CYS A 507 -5.95 -16.72 -16.58
CA CYS A 507 -5.15 -17.87 -16.95
C CYS A 507 -5.77 -18.63 -18.13
N THR A 508 -5.01 -18.78 -19.22
CA THR A 508 -5.50 -19.44 -20.46
C THR A 508 -5.76 -20.93 -20.29
N LYS A 509 -5.03 -21.58 -19.36
CA LYS A 509 -5.12 -23.02 -19.09
C LYS A 509 -5.25 -23.27 -17.59
N PRO A 510 -5.94 -24.34 -17.18
CA PRO A 510 -5.96 -24.73 -15.79
C PRO A 510 -4.54 -25.07 -15.32
N SER A 511 -4.09 -24.44 -14.26
CA SER A 511 -2.81 -24.76 -13.65
C SER A 511 -3.01 -25.88 -12.62
N LEU A 512 -2.47 -27.05 -12.93
CA LEU A 512 -2.44 -28.17 -11.96
C LEU A 512 -1.66 -27.76 -10.69
N ARG A 513 -0.62 -26.92 -10.86
CA ARG A 513 0.14 -26.37 -9.74
C ARG A 513 -0.75 -25.52 -8.82
N PHE A 514 -1.60 -24.67 -9.39
CA PHE A 514 -2.54 -23.87 -8.63
C PHE A 514 -3.54 -24.75 -7.85
N ALA A 515 -4.16 -25.72 -8.52
CA ALA A 515 -5.10 -26.62 -7.86
C ALA A 515 -4.44 -27.45 -6.72
N ILE A 516 -3.20 -27.91 -6.91
CA ILE A 516 -2.44 -28.60 -5.86
C ILE A 516 -2.11 -27.65 -4.71
N GLU A 517 -1.78 -26.39 -4.99
CA GLU A 517 -1.50 -25.40 -3.95
C GLU A 517 -2.74 -25.11 -3.12
N MET A 518 -3.92 -25.01 -3.77
CA MET A 518 -5.20 -24.83 -3.08
C MET A 518 -5.51 -26.04 -2.17
N LEU A 519 -5.37 -27.27 -2.68
CA LEU A 519 -5.55 -28.46 -1.87
C LEU A 519 -4.57 -28.54 -0.69
N ARG A 520 -3.35 -28.02 -0.83
CA ARG A 520 -2.38 -27.94 0.27
C ARG A 520 -2.79 -26.89 1.31
N SER A 521 -3.35 -25.77 0.87
CA SER A 521 -3.90 -24.76 1.77
C SER A 521 -5.06 -25.35 2.59
N ASP A 522 -6.00 -26.04 1.94
CA ASP A 522 -7.10 -26.73 2.60
C ASP A 522 -6.61 -27.77 3.59
N LEU A 523 -5.63 -28.55 3.18
CA LEU A 523 -4.99 -29.55 4.03
C LEU A 523 -4.31 -28.92 5.26
N ALA A 524 -3.61 -27.79 5.07
CA ALA A 524 -2.98 -27.06 6.17
C ALA A 524 -4.03 -26.52 7.14
N SER A 525 -5.15 -26.00 6.63
CA SER A 525 -6.28 -25.54 7.45
C SER A 525 -6.88 -26.67 8.26
N GLY A 526 -7.13 -27.82 7.66
CA GLY A 526 -7.62 -29.01 8.37
C GLY A 526 -6.66 -29.55 9.42
N LEU A 527 -5.35 -29.50 9.17
CA LEU A 527 -4.31 -29.89 10.14
C LEU A 527 -4.23 -28.87 11.30
N LYS A 528 -4.51 -27.59 11.07
CA LYS A 528 -4.69 -26.55 12.12
C LYS A 528 -6.00 -26.70 12.89
N LEU A 529 -6.85 -27.68 12.60
CA LEU A 529 -8.19 -27.86 13.13
C LEU A 529 -9.16 -26.69 12.77
N ALA A 530 -8.81 -25.89 11.78
CA ALA A 530 -9.62 -24.78 11.25
C ALA A 530 -10.58 -25.30 10.17
N TYR A 531 -11.56 -26.09 10.58
CA TYR A 531 -12.51 -26.72 9.66
C TYR A 531 -13.49 -25.74 9.02
N SER A 532 -13.73 -24.61 9.68
CA SER A 532 -14.54 -23.52 9.13
C SER A 532 -13.93 -22.99 7.84
N ALA A 533 -12.60 -22.80 7.77
CA ALA A 533 -11.90 -22.33 6.58
C ALA A 533 -12.10 -23.28 5.39
N MET A 534 -11.88 -24.61 5.59
CA MET A 534 -12.14 -25.61 4.56
C MET A 534 -13.58 -25.58 4.04
N HIS A 535 -14.54 -25.40 4.94
CA HIS A 535 -15.97 -25.30 4.56
C HIS A 535 -16.25 -24.05 3.73
N LEU A 536 -15.66 -22.91 4.10
CA LEU A 536 -15.78 -21.67 3.34
C LEU A 536 -15.20 -21.79 1.94
N HIS A 537 -14.07 -22.50 1.78
CA HIS A 537 -13.49 -22.82 0.45
C HIS A 537 -14.47 -23.64 -0.40
N HIS A 538 -15.14 -24.65 0.19
CA HIS A 538 -16.16 -25.42 -0.53
C HIS A 538 -17.30 -24.55 -1.01
N MET A 539 -17.81 -23.66 -0.13
CA MET A 539 -18.86 -22.71 -0.51
C MET A 539 -18.40 -21.84 -1.69
N GLY A 540 -17.17 -21.31 -1.63
CA GLY A 540 -16.62 -20.49 -2.70
C GLY A 540 -16.55 -21.23 -4.04
N LEU A 541 -16.03 -22.47 -4.05
CA LEU A 541 -15.97 -23.31 -5.26
C LEU A 541 -17.34 -23.70 -5.79
N GLN A 542 -18.30 -23.98 -4.92
CA GLN A 542 -19.68 -24.28 -5.29
C GLN A 542 -20.35 -23.08 -5.95
N ASP A 543 -20.14 -21.89 -5.42
CA ASP A 543 -20.72 -20.66 -5.97
C ASP A 543 -20.11 -20.33 -7.34
N ILE A 544 -18.81 -20.51 -7.53
CA ILE A 544 -18.14 -20.37 -8.85
C ILE A 544 -18.78 -21.33 -9.88
N LEU A 545 -19.08 -22.58 -9.47
CA LEU A 545 -19.68 -23.58 -10.35
C LEU A 545 -21.12 -23.25 -10.78
N ARG A 546 -21.80 -22.33 -10.09
CA ARG A 546 -23.11 -21.77 -10.47
C ARG A 546 -23.00 -20.75 -11.61
N GLY A 547 -21.83 -20.16 -11.78
CA GLY A 547 -21.55 -19.22 -12.87
C GLY A 547 -21.51 -17.75 -12.44
N PRO A 548 -21.08 -16.85 -13.37
CA PRO A 548 -20.83 -15.45 -13.05
C PRO A 548 -22.10 -14.68 -12.62
N GLN A 549 -23.24 -14.94 -13.23
CA GLN A 549 -24.51 -14.32 -12.87
C GLN A 549 -24.81 -14.52 -11.37
N TYR A 550 -24.61 -15.74 -10.86
CA TYR A 550 -24.83 -16.03 -9.44
C TYR A 550 -23.91 -15.23 -8.52
N ILE A 551 -22.65 -15.01 -8.93
CA ILE A 551 -21.69 -14.21 -8.14
C ILE A 551 -22.20 -12.78 -7.99
N VAL A 552 -22.71 -12.18 -9.06
CA VAL A 552 -23.30 -10.83 -9.06
C VAL A 552 -24.55 -10.78 -8.20
N ASP A 553 -25.51 -11.67 -8.45
CA ASP A 553 -26.85 -11.64 -7.80
C ASP A 553 -26.76 -11.91 -6.29
N SER A 554 -25.82 -12.77 -5.86
CA SER A 554 -25.65 -13.12 -4.45
C SER A 554 -24.81 -12.14 -3.63
N MET A 555 -24.11 -11.19 -4.29
CA MET A 555 -23.14 -10.32 -3.63
C MET A 555 -23.71 -9.58 -2.40
N PRO A 556 -24.88 -8.92 -2.45
CA PRO A 556 -25.38 -8.11 -1.33
C PRO A 556 -25.64 -8.88 -0.03
N GLN A 557 -26.07 -10.15 -0.13
CA GLN A 557 -26.40 -11.00 1.03
C GLN A 557 -25.32 -12.00 1.42
N LYS A 558 -24.27 -12.15 0.58
CA LYS A 558 -23.27 -13.20 0.73
C LYS A 558 -22.51 -13.16 2.05
N LEU A 559 -22.18 -11.98 2.56
CA LEU A 559 -21.48 -11.84 3.85
C LEU A 559 -22.29 -12.47 5.00
N GLY A 560 -23.61 -12.25 5.03
CA GLY A 560 -24.50 -12.84 6.05
C GLY A 560 -24.51 -14.37 5.98
N GLU A 561 -24.60 -14.93 4.76
CA GLU A 561 -24.56 -16.38 4.54
C GLU A 561 -23.23 -16.99 5.02
N VAL A 562 -22.11 -16.36 4.67
CA VAL A 562 -20.77 -16.80 5.05
C VAL A 562 -20.56 -16.77 6.57
N ARG A 563 -20.95 -15.68 7.23
CA ARG A 563 -20.89 -15.56 8.69
C ARG A 563 -21.72 -16.63 9.38
N LYS A 564 -22.94 -16.85 8.93
CA LYS A 564 -23.83 -17.90 9.46
C LYS A 564 -23.26 -19.31 9.28
N ALA A 565 -22.73 -19.61 8.10
CA ALA A 565 -22.11 -20.90 7.82
C ALA A 565 -20.89 -21.17 8.71
N ARG A 566 -20.09 -20.14 8.95
CA ARG A 566 -18.88 -20.21 9.79
C ARG A 566 -19.23 -20.51 11.26
N GLN A 567 -20.27 -19.90 11.80
CA GLN A 567 -20.69 -20.05 13.20
C GLN A 567 -21.00 -21.50 13.64
N SER A 568 -21.21 -22.43 12.72
CA SER A 568 -21.48 -23.83 13.03
C SER A 568 -20.25 -24.65 13.44
N PHE A 569 -19.04 -24.05 13.39
CA PHE A 569 -17.77 -24.75 13.66
C PHE A 569 -17.18 -24.35 15.02
N SER A 570 -16.53 -25.30 15.70
CA SER A 570 -15.92 -25.08 17.02
C SER A 570 -14.78 -24.06 16.98
N ASP A 571 -13.98 -24.04 15.90
CA ASP A 571 -12.86 -23.12 15.70
C ASP A 571 -13.27 -21.64 15.58
N THR A 572 -14.57 -21.37 15.60
CA THR A 572 -15.13 -20.02 15.53
C THR A 572 -15.87 -19.57 16.78
N GLN A 573 -15.97 -20.47 17.76
CA GLN A 573 -16.71 -20.18 19.01
C GLN A 573 -15.75 -19.55 20.02
N PRO A 574 -16.05 -18.34 20.51
CA PRO A 574 -15.26 -17.75 21.58
C PRO A 574 -15.45 -18.52 22.87
N ILE A 575 -14.39 -18.63 23.66
CA ILE A 575 -14.41 -19.20 25.00
C ILE A 575 -14.81 -18.09 25.96
N SER A 576 -15.88 -18.31 26.73
CA SER A 576 -16.38 -17.35 27.72
C SER A 576 -15.89 -17.66 29.15
N ASP A 577 -15.33 -18.85 29.40
CA ASP A 577 -14.90 -19.30 30.72
C ASP A 577 -13.37 -19.14 30.85
N GLU A 578 -12.95 -18.08 31.50
CA GLU A 578 -11.53 -17.76 31.73
C GLU A 578 -10.83 -18.75 32.70
N SER A 579 -11.60 -19.49 33.52
CA SER A 579 -11.01 -20.47 34.44
C SER A 579 -10.29 -21.62 33.72
N ILE A 580 -10.70 -21.90 32.49
CA ILE A 580 -10.09 -22.91 31.61
C ILE A 580 -8.65 -22.52 31.21
N ILE A 581 -8.33 -21.21 31.19
CA ILE A 581 -7.05 -20.68 30.71
C ILE A 581 -5.92 -20.95 31.68
N SER A 582 -6.20 -20.91 32.97
CA SER A 582 -5.19 -21.08 34.04
C SER A 582 -4.59 -22.49 34.14
N GLU A 583 -5.30 -23.49 33.57
CA GLU A 583 -4.88 -24.89 33.63
C GLU A 583 -4.07 -25.35 32.40
N VAL A 584 -3.88 -24.50 31.38
CA VAL A 584 -3.30 -24.89 30.09
C VAL A 584 -1.82 -24.59 30.02
N SER A 585 -1.01 -25.60 29.67
CA SER A 585 0.42 -25.41 29.43
C SER A 585 0.67 -24.57 28.19
N ARG A 586 1.58 -23.59 28.30
CA ARG A 586 2.09 -22.78 27.17
C ARG A 586 3.32 -23.40 26.50
N GLU A 587 3.87 -24.48 27.05
CA GLU A 587 5.12 -25.09 26.56
C GLU A 587 4.92 -26.01 25.36
N HIS A 588 3.98 -25.69 24.48
CA HIS A 588 3.85 -26.44 23.24
C HIS A 588 4.84 -25.91 22.20
N VAL A 589 6.00 -26.51 22.15
CA VAL A 589 7.00 -26.23 21.10
C VAL A 589 6.59 -27.00 19.85
N SER A 590 6.45 -26.30 18.73
CA SER A 590 6.25 -26.93 17.42
C SER A 590 7.38 -27.95 17.18
N PRO A 591 7.07 -29.25 16.90
CA PRO A 591 8.10 -30.26 16.66
C PRO A 591 8.88 -30.04 15.35
N PHE A 592 8.58 -28.99 14.61
CA PHE A 592 9.17 -28.72 13.30
C PHE A 592 9.75 -27.32 13.21
N THR A 593 11.05 -27.21 13.33
CA THR A 593 11.87 -26.01 13.05
C THR A 593 12.50 -26.05 11.65
N ALA A 594 11.92 -26.81 10.72
CA ALA A 594 12.55 -27.03 9.41
C ALA A 594 12.51 -25.76 8.54
N HIS A 595 13.69 -25.22 8.27
CA HIS A 595 13.91 -24.19 7.26
C HIS A 595 13.89 -24.75 5.82
N ASP A 596 13.97 -26.08 5.64
CA ASP A 596 13.93 -26.75 4.34
C ASP A 596 12.50 -27.04 3.88
N ALA A 597 12.09 -26.44 2.76
CA ALA A 597 10.78 -26.64 2.15
C ALA A 597 10.49 -28.11 1.78
N LYS A 598 11.52 -28.92 1.48
CA LYS A 598 11.37 -30.35 1.16
C LYS A 598 11.09 -31.17 2.42
N ALA A 599 11.81 -30.88 3.50
CA ALA A 599 11.58 -31.49 4.81
C ALA A 599 10.19 -31.15 5.34
N LEU A 600 9.78 -29.88 5.22
CA LEU A 600 8.44 -29.42 5.62
C LEU A 600 7.32 -30.12 4.85
N ARG A 601 7.46 -30.32 3.53
CA ARG A 601 6.51 -31.09 2.71
C ARG A 601 6.41 -32.55 3.13
N LYS A 602 7.54 -33.18 3.44
CA LYS A 602 7.58 -34.57 3.94
C LYS A 602 6.88 -34.67 5.30
N ALA A 603 7.16 -33.74 6.19
CA ALA A 603 6.53 -33.65 7.51
C ALA A 603 5.00 -33.44 7.40
N GLN A 604 4.54 -32.53 6.52
CA GLN A 604 3.12 -32.31 6.26
C GLN A 604 2.41 -33.56 5.77
N LYS A 605 3.03 -34.29 4.81
CA LYS A 605 2.50 -35.57 4.32
C LYS A 605 2.35 -36.59 5.45
N HIS A 606 3.35 -36.71 6.31
CA HIS A 606 3.34 -37.63 7.45
C HIS A 606 2.25 -37.22 8.49
N ALA A 607 2.17 -35.95 8.83
CA ALA A 607 1.14 -35.42 9.73
C ALA A 607 -0.28 -35.66 9.17
N THR A 608 -0.45 -35.51 7.85
CA THR A 608 -1.73 -35.79 7.17
C THR A 608 -2.11 -37.26 7.29
N ILE A 609 -1.19 -38.19 7.01
CA ILE A 609 -1.46 -39.61 7.13
C ILE A 609 -1.85 -39.96 8.58
N LYS A 610 -1.12 -39.46 9.56
CA LYS A 610 -1.47 -39.63 10.98
C LYS A 610 -2.86 -39.10 11.32
N ALA A 611 -3.20 -37.88 10.84
CA ALA A 611 -4.51 -37.27 11.09
C ALA A 611 -5.65 -38.05 10.44
N LEU A 612 -5.43 -38.60 9.25
CA LEU A 612 -6.43 -39.42 8.55
C LEU A 612 -6.62 -40.81 9.22
N LEU A 613 -5.56 -41.36 9.78
CA LEU A 613 -5.55 -42.70 10.46
C LEU A 613 -5.91 -42.58 11.95
N ALA A 614 -5.97 -41.38 12.51
CA ALA A 614 -6.34 -41.19 13.90
C ALA A 614 -7.72 -41.79 14.17
N HIS A 615 -7.74 -42.88 14.92
CA HIS A 615 -8.97 -43.54 15.36
C HIS A 615 -9.59 -42.76 16.53
N GLU A 616 -10.90 -42.79 16.62
CA GLU A 616 -11.72 -42.14 17.64
C GLU A 616 -11.51 -42.62 19.10
N LYS A 617 -10.37 -43.30 19.39
CA LYS A 617 -10.05 -43.79 20.73
C LYS A 617 -10.08 -42.69 21.81
N HIS A 618 -9.88 -41.44 21.40
CA HIS A 618 -9.96 -40.28 22.33
C HIS A 618 -11.39 -39.74 22.56
N LYS A 619 -12.42 -40.26 21.84
CA LYS A 619 -13.79 -39.80 22.04
C LYS A 619 -14.35 -40.09 23.43
N LYS A 620 -13.89 -41.15 24.11
CA LYS A 620 -14.43 -41.49 25.44
C LYS A 620 -14.10 -40.46 26.52
N ASN A 621 -12.98 -39.73 26.37
CA ASN A 621 -12.59 -38.68 27.32
C ASN A 621 -12.98 -37.25 26.89
N ALA A 622 -13.12 -37.01 25.57
CA ALA A 622 -13.45 -35.66 25.05
C ALA A 622 -14.96 -35.40 24.86
N THR A 623 -15.76 -36.45 24.71
CA THR A 623 -17.21 -36.33 24.44
C THR A 623 -18.12 -36.42 25.66
N SER A 624 -17.55 -36.71 26.82
CA SER A 624 -18.31 -36.77 28.08
C SER A 624 -18.47 -35.40 28.77
N ALA A 625 -17.74 -34.40 28.37
CA ALA A 625 -17.84 -33.08 28.97
C ALA A 625 -18.52 -32.09 28.00
N LYS A 626 -19.55 -31.39 28.46
CA LYS A 626 -20.14 -30.23 27.79
C LYS A 626 -19.09 -29.14 27.51
N ASN A 627 -17.94 -29.17 28.18
CA ASN A 627 -16.77 -28.31 27.97
C ASN A 627 -15.51 -29.18 27.85
N PRO A 628 -14.98 -29.44 26.64
CA PRO A 628 -13.72 -30.15 26.48
C PRO A 628 -12.58 -29.30 27.05
N ARG A 629 -11.77 -29.90 27.94
CA ARG A 629 -10.56 -29.24 28.48
C ARG A 629 -9.52 -29.11 27.39
N PRO A 630 -8.99 -27.91 27.10
CA PRO A 630 -7.93 -27.72 26.13
C PRO A 630 -6.61 -28.33 26.63
N GLU A 631 -5.86 -28.95 25.71
CA GLU A 631 -4.55 -29.57 26.01
C GLU A 631 -3.43 -28.51 26.02
N VAL A 632 -3.53 -27.51 25.11
CA VAL A 632 -2.49 -26.50 24.88
C VAL A 632 -3.10 -25.13 24.56
N ALA A 633 -2.35 -24.05 24.81
CA ALA A 633 -2.61 -22.72 24.32
C ALA A 633 -1.62 -22.36 23.19
N ILE A 634 -2.13 -21.98 22.03
CA ILE A 634 -1.34 -21.60 20.87
C ILE A 634 -1.47 -20.09 20.64
N PRO A 635 -0.37 -19.32 20.77
CA PRO A 635 -0.38 -17.89 20.49
C PRO A 635 -0.76 -17.57 19.05
N ALA A 636 -1.30 -16.37 18.81
CA ALA A 636 -1.76 -15.95 17.49
C ALA A 636 -0.70 -16.08 16.39
N GLN A 637 0.55 -15.71 16.70
CA GLN A 637 1.70 -15.76 15.79
C GLN A 637 2.14 -17.19 15.44
N ASP A 638 1.81 -18.20 16.28
CA ASP A 638 2.24 -19.59 16.13
C ASP A 638 1.16 -20.47 15.46
N VAL A 639 0.05 -19.89 15.02
CA VAL A 639 -1.07 -20.60 14.40
C VAL A 639 -0.72 -21.08 13.00
N SER A 640 0.08 -22.15 12.97
CA SER A 640 0.47 -22.85 11.77
C SER A 640 0.23 -24.35 11.94
N TRP A 641 0.09 -25.12 10.84
CA TRP A 641 -0.22 -26.56 10.95
C TRP A 641 0.79 -27.36 11.78
N PRO A 642 2.12 -27.03 11.81
CA PRO A 642 3.08 -27.76 12.67
C PRO A 642 2.77 -27.67 14.15
N SER A 643 2.23 -26.53 14.60
CA SER A 643 1.89 -26.31 16.02
C SER A 643 0.74 -27.18 16.51
N PHE A 644 -0.05 -27.78 15.60
CA PHE A 644 -1.19 -28.64 15.93
C PHE A 644 -0.89 -30.15 15.79
N VAL A 645 0.34 -30.51 15.50
CA VAL A 645 0.70 -31.93 15.34
C VAL A 645 0.65 -32.64 16.70
N GLY A 646 -0.23 -33.65 16.82
CA GLY A 646 -0.45 -34.40 18.05
C GLY A 646 -1.46 -33.76 19.01
N VAL A 647 -1.92 -32.55 18.75
CA VAL A 647 -2.91 -31.83 19.57
C VAL A 647 -4.32 -32.22 19.18
N ASN A 648 -5.20 -32.47 20.17
CA ASN A 648 -6.62 -32.76 19.93
C ASN A 648 -7.52 -31.57 20.28
N THR A 649 -7.12 -30.76 21.26
CA THR A 649 -7.83 -29.55 21.67
C THR A 649 -6.85 -28.45 22.00
N ALA A 650 -7.06 -27.27 21.44
CA ALA A 650 -6.23 -26.10 21.69
C ALA A 650 -7.09 -24.85 21.94
N ILE A 651 -6.64 -24.00 22.83
CA ILE A 651 -7.05 -22.59 22.88
C ILE A 651 -6.15 -21.82 21.92
N VAL A 652 -6.80 -21.03 21.06
CA VAL A 652 -6.08 -20.21 20.07
C VAL A 652 -6.51 -18.76 20.23
N THR A 653 -5.55 -17.89 20.46
CA THR A 653 -5.78 -16.44 20.55
C THR A 653 -6.14 -15.88 19.17
N ALA A 654 -7.14 -15.01 19.11
CA ALA A 654 -7.45 -14.26 17.91
C ALA A 654 -6.26 -13.36 17.53
N PRO A 655 -6.08 -13.02 16.23
CA PRO A 655 -4.95 -12.20 15.79
C PRO A 655 -4.86 -10.84 16.49
N ASP A 656 -6.02 -10.24 16.77
CA ASP A 656 -6.16 -8.97 17.49
C ASP A 656 -6.02 -9.08 19.04
N GLY A 657 -5.81 -10.29 19.57
CA GLY A 657 -5.67 -10.55 20.98
C GLY A 657 -6.98 -10.43 21.80
N THR A 658 -8.11 -10.14 21.17
CA THR A 658 -9.36 -9.79 21.90
C THR A 658 -10.18 -11.00 22.35
N THR A 659 -10.03 -12.14 21.67
CA THR A 659 -10.81 -13.35 21.94
C THR A 659 -9.97 -14.61 21.91
N LEU A 660 -10.49 -15.64 22.56
CA LEU A 660 -9.93 -17.00 22.55
C LEU A 660 -10.94 -17.95 21.91
N ASN A 661 -10.47 -18.78 20.98
CA ASN A 661 -11.31 -19.77 20.32
C ASN A 661 -10.85 -21.19 20.63
N LEU A 662 -11.81 -22.13 20.70
CA LEU A 662 -11.54 -23.54 20.93
C LEU A 662 -11.40 -24.30 19.62
N PHE A 663 -10.20 -24.75 19.34
CA PHE A 663 -9.91 -25.63 18.19
C PHE A 663 -9.95 -27.08 18.64
N GLN A 664 -10.82 -27.87 18.05
CA GLN A 664 -11.03 -29.25 18.45
C GLN A 664 -10.94 -30.20 17.24
N ARG A 665 -10.17 -31.32 17.43
CA ARG A 665 -10.00 -32.33 16.40
C ARG A 665 -11.29 -33.11 16.17
N ASP A 666 -11.75 -33.14 14.91
CA ASP A 666 -12.79 -34.02 14.40
C ASP A 666 -12.30 -34.73 13.13
N SER A 667 -11.81 -35.96 13.33
CA SER A 667 -11.25 -36.76 12.22
C SER A 667 -12.30 -37.22 11.21
N LYS A 668 -13.59 -37.32 11.58
CA LYS A 668 -14.70 -37.63 10.66
C LYS A 668 -14.99 -36.43 9.76
N LEU A 669 -15.12 -35.28 10.37
CA LEU A 669 -15.33 -34.02 9.66
C LEU A 669 -14.15 -33.74 8.73
N PHE A 670 -12.90 -33.83 9.22
CA PHE A 670 -11.70 -33.64 8.40
C PHE A 670 -11.69 -34.55 7.16
N ARG A 671 -11.94 -35.85 7.32
CA ARG A 671 -12.01 -36.78 6.19
C ARG A 671 -13.12 -36.42 5.19
N LYS A 672 -14.29 -36.01 5.69
CA LYS A 672 -15.41 -35.56 4.85
C LYS A 672 -15.01 -34.30 4.04
N LEU A 673 -14.46 -33.30 4.72
CA LEU A 673 -14.05 -32.04 4.09
C LEU A 673 -12.97 -32.30 3.05
N LEU A 674 -11.90 -33.04 3.38
CA LEU A 674 -10.80 -33.34 2.44
C LEU A 674 -11.27 -34.10 1.18
N ARG A 675 -12.22 -35.04 1.31
CA ARG A 675 -12.83 -35.71 0.14
C ARG A 675 -13.58 -34.71 -0.74
N THR A 676 -14.28 -33.78 -0.11
CA THR A 676 -15.03 -32.72 -0.81
C THR A 676 -14.08 -31.77 -1.53
N ASP A 677 -12.95 -31.39 -0.92
CA ASP A 677 -11.90 -30.57 -1.54
C ASP A 677 -11.40 -31.19 -2.83
N VAL A 678 -10.97 -32.47 -2.76
CA VAL A 678 -10.47 -33.19 -3.93
C VAL A 678 -11.54 -33.28 -5.02
N PHE A 679 -12.77 -33.59 -4.65
CA PHE A 679 -13.89 -33.66 -5.60
C PHE A 679 -14.15 -32.31 -6.28
N LEU A 680 -14.20 -31.22 -5.51
CA LEU A 680 -14.45 -29.88 -6.06
C LEU A 680 -13.27 -29.40 -6.91
N ALA A 681 -12.02 -29.63 -6.48
CA ALA A 681 -10.85 -29.29 -7.27
C ALA A 681 -10.84 -30.02 -8.62
N LEU A 682 -11.12 -31.31 -8.65
CA LEU A 682 -11.25 -32.07 -9.89
C LEU A 682 -12.39 -31.57 -10.77
N LYS A 683 -13.54 -31.21 -10.17
CA LYS A 683 -14.69 -30.66 -10.88
C LYS A 683 -14.35 -29.27 -11.50
N MET A 684 -13.62 -28.43 -10.77
CA MET A 684 -13.12 -27.15 -11.26
C MET A 684 -12.19 -27.36 -12.46
N LEU A 685 -11.19 -28.24 -12.35
CA LEU A 685 -10.25 -28.53 -13.43
C LEU A 685 -10.96 -29.05 -14.70
N ARG A 686 -11.89 -30.01 -14.53
CA ARG A 686 -12.67 -30.55 -15.65
C ARG A 686 -13.55 -29.50 -16.33
N ARG A 687 -14.11 -28.57 -15.57
CA ARG A 687 -15.00 -27.52 -16.08
C ARG A 687 -14.26 -26.24 -16.43
N TRP A 688 -12.95 -26.16 -16.23
CA TRP A 688 -12.17 -24.93 -16.38
C TRP A 688 -12.47 -24.17 -17.68
N LYS A 689 -12.32 -24.85 -18.82
CA LYS A 689 -12.54 -24.25 -20.14
C LYS A 689 -13.95 -23.66 -20.30
N LYS A 690 -14.98 -24.37 -19.81
CA LYS A 690 -16.38 -23.91 -19.86
C LYS A 690 -16.59 -22.72 -18.94
N LEU A 691 -16.10 -22.81 -17.70
CA LEU A 691 -16.20 -21.74 -16.71
C LEU A 691 -15.44 -20.49 -17.15
N SER A 692 -14.17 -20.64 -17.56
CA SER A 692 -13.38 -19.52 -18.05
C SER A 692 -14.06 -18.79 -19.22
N LYS A 693 -14.64 -19.54 -20.18
CA LYS A 693 -15.42 -18.95 -21.27
C LYS A 693 -16.66 -18.20 -20.74
N ALA A 694 -17.38 -18.76 -19.80
CA ALA A 694 -18.58 -18.13 -19.22
C ALA A 694 -18.24 -16.86 -18.42
N TYR A 695 -17.20 -16.91 -17.59
CA TYR A 695 -16.77 -15.76 -16.78
C TYR A 695 -16.23 -14.62 -17.65
N ARG A 696 -15.51 -14.91 -18.74
CA ARG A 696 -14.99 -13.90 -19.67
C ARG A 696 -16.07 -13.30 -20.58
N ALA A 697 -17.11 -14.07 -20.88
CA ALA A 697 -18.20 -13.62 -21.73
C ALA A 697 -19.25 -12.80 -20.96
N TYR A 698 -19.28 -12.90 -19.62
CA TYR A 698 -20.22 -12.17 -18.78
C TYR A 698 -19.56 -10.90 -18.22
N ASP A 699 -20.04 -9.77 -18.66
CA ASP A 699 -19.48 -8.47 -18.25
C ASP A 699 -19.96 -8.09 -16.83
N MET A 700 -19.24 -8.60 -15.83
CA MET A 700 -19.49 -8.29 -14.43
C MET A 700 -19.06 -6.88 -14.03
N ALA A 701 -18.10 -6.30 -14.76
CA ALA A 701 -17.45 -5.05 -14.39
C ALA A 701 -18.06 -3.82 -15.05
N SER A 702 -19.05 -3.99 -15.94
CA SER A 702 -19.67 -2.87 -16.65
C SER A 702 -20.36 -1.89 -15.71
N VAL A 703 -20.46 -0.65 -16.16
CA VAL A 703 -21.18 0.43 -15.48
C VAL A 703 -22.65 0.02 -15.28
N GLU A 704 -23.26 -0.62 -16.28
CA GLU A 704 -24.65 -1.10 -16.27
C GLU A 704 -24.86 -2.23 -15.24
N SER A 705 -23.87 -3.11 -15.06
CA SER A 705 -23.92 -4.18 -14.06
C SER A 705 -23.92 -3.59 -12.66
N TRP A 706 -23.06 -2.60 -12.41
CA TRP A 706 -22.99 -1.90 -11.12
C TRP A 706 -24.21 -1.02 -10.85
N ASP A 707 -24.76 -0.35 -11.86
CA ASP A 707 -26.00 0.43 -11.71
C ASP A 707 -27.17 -0.44 -11.23
N LYS A 708 -27.31 -1.66 -11.75
CA LYS A 708 -28.30 -2.64 -11.28
C LYS A 708 -28.06 -3.04 -9.83
N ILE A 709 -26.80 -3.27 -9.42
CA ILE A 709 -26.45 -3.61 -8.03
C ILE A 709 -26.83 -2.46 -7.10
N PHE A 710 -26.41 -1.23 -7.42
CA PHE A 710 -26.70 -0.05 -6.61
C PHE A 710 -28.21 0.23 -6.50
N SER A 711 -28.93 0.13 -7.60
CA SER A 711 -30.39 0.32 -7.63
C SER A 711 -31.13 -0.74 -6.80
N SER A 712 -30.68 -1.98 -6.81
CA SER A 712 -31.30 -3.08 -6.06
C SER A 712 -31.09 -2.97 -4.54
N THR A 713 -30.05 -2.26 -4.11
CA THR A 713 -29.70 -2.09 -2.69
C THR A 713 -30.26 -0.83 -2.06
N ASN A 714 -30.57 0.20 -2.84
CA ASN A 714 -31.18 1.45 -2.36
C ASN A 714 -32.69 1.30 -2.07
N ASN A 715 -33.34 0.25 -2.54
CA ASN A 715 -34.78 -0.04 -2.34
C ASN A 715 -35.06 -0.93 -1.12
N LYS A 716 -34.08 -1.21 -0.29
CA LYS A 716 -34.18 -1.94 0.98
C LYS A 716 -33.76 -1.09 2.16
#